data_1a2703c205671a20214737ee84cdcc9c
#
_entry.id   1a2703c205671a20214737ee84cdcc9c
#
_cell.length_a   1.000
_cell.length_b   1.000
_cell.length_c   1.000
_cell.angle_alpha   90.00
_cell.angle_beta   90.00
_cell.angle_gamma   90.00
#
_symmetry.space_group_name_H-M   'P 1'
#
loop_
_entity.id
_entity.type
_entity.pdbx_description
1 polymer ?
#
loop_
_entity_poly.entity_id
_entity_poly.type
_entity_poly.pdbx_seq_one_letter_code
_entity_poly.pdbx_strand_id
1 'polypeptide(L)'
;MSDNKKRKGGAEREREKSKKLLMLSGKQCMRLDSYFGKRNPVTLSTDSENISDHNDLSFETDHTSQDINEFTNDEKILNSENSSSALMQLQHDTPVINPEKNVELNKFKKPNSHNLKYFFQIHPVQPSDDSILPFSSKKVFFRNNKLNRNWCTYNEHSKQIFCSVCLAFSTDSNAFTNGMSDWKHVYQRISEHEASKCHMQCSEAYFMHVQQKNIENLLLVDQKRIQREEVKKNRAVLERIIEVIKVIGKRGLSIRGKNNEAAYLLNDPILDHGNFLEMIILLSKYDAVLNEHLNKIINTSEKMHKRGSQGRGSFVTLLSHYSIDNVVTSISSLIKSTISNQIKQSDMFSVLIDTTQDISVMDQCSIVLRYVINGEINEKLVAVKCCTDSTGEGMMKLLQSALFSLDINITRCIGNATDGAANMQGMYKGFTSWLSKTAPEQVHVWCYSHVLNLVICDATKNPVKVATFFSIINSCAVFFKESYQRMNIWKSISNNHHDNIRNKRLQIIGETRWTAKQTALNRIFGTYDKFDDALYTELIICLSKISNNEGFKPDIRSKANCLLSSLLKYENILIAHMFMKIFSITGPLSRYLQTSGLDLLKCQQMVEGTLKQIEKLQRDMENIKITCDKFIEKAQRIIDLEIENTEDEKNKKDLEMCDIQDQFENKRIQRKKRMSTYETEDEPIINAAKKFEVEVYNKVFDAIIRSMTSRFIKNNTLYFDLSLLSPNNFESFKNGMPSGALSTLSLKLKPFIECNNDVEQIKSSLCEELLHFSSSWEFLKKSVNDEYNMIYCEDSENSDDKEDSNSCKIKPCRSCQNCPLCCYKALIKYSLFSNTYPTLMLAYQFLLTLPVTQVACERSFSTLKYIKNRLRIELNNDEIINSVGEKRIENFEWPGEN
;
A
#
# COMPACT_ATOMS: atom_id res chain seq x y z
N MET A 1 -14.83 -31.94 57.40
CA MET A 1 -14.21 -31.43 56.21
C MET A 1 -14.70 -30.01 56.00
N SER A 2 -13.91 -29.04 56.42
CA SER A 2 -14.26 -27.61 56.39
C SER A 2 -13.68 -26.94 55.17
N ASP A 3 -14.54 -26.43 54.28
CA ASP A 3 -14.18 -25.71 53.09
C ASP A 3 -13.52 -24.35 53.47
N ASN A 4 -12.22 -24.25 53.25
CA ASN A 4 -11.47 -22.99 53.34
C ASN A 4 -11.75 -22.14 52.09
N LYS A 5 -12.76 -21.29 52.15
CA LYS A 5 -12.97 -20.20 51.18
C LYS A 5 -11.85 -19.13 51.35
N LYS A 6 -10.87 -19.11 50.44
CA LYS A 6 -9.87 -18.03 50.36
C LYS A 6 -10.57 -16.68 50.19
N ARG A 7 -10.29 -15.72 51.09
CA ARG A 7 -10.81 -14.34 50.99
C ARG A 7 -10.19 -13.66 49.76
N LYS A 8 -11.04 -13.14 48.87
CA LYS A 8 -10.62 -12.40 47.64
C LYS A 8 -9.89 -11.11 48.06
N GLY A 9 -8.78 -10.82 47.32
CA GLY A 9 -7.97 -9.62 47.53
C GLY A 9 -8.71 -8.31 47.17
N GLY A 10 -8.26 -7.19 47.72
CA GLY A 10 -8.92 -5.87 47.58
C GLY A 10 -9.11 -5.44 46.10
N ALA A 11 -8.14 -5.69 45.23
CA ALA A 11 -8.20 -5.37 43.79
C ALA A 11 -9.25 -6.20 43.04
N GLU A 12 -9.48 -7.44 43.47
CA GLU A 12 -10.47 -8.32 42.85
C GLU A 12 -11.91 -7.93 43.24
N ARG A 13 -12.08 -7.44 44.47
CA ARG A 13 -13.36 -6.87 44.94
C ARG A 13 -13.70 -5.56 44.22
N GLU A 14 -12.73 -4.73 43.92
CA GLU A 14 -12.91 -3.49 43.17
C GLU A 14 -13.27 -3.73 41.71
N ARG A 15 -12.66 -4.74 41.07
CA ARG A 15 -13.02 -5.18 39.72
C ARG A 15 -14.45 -5.77 39.66
N GLU A 16 -14.86 -6.53 40.70
CA GLU A 16 -16.26 -7.02 40.79
C GLU A 16 -17.25 -5.88 41.06
N LYS A 17 -16.88 -4.86 41.83
CA LYS A 17 -17.71 -3.65 42.04
C LYS A 17 -17.85 -2.85 40.75
N SER A 18 -16.79 -2.63 40.00
CA SER A 18 -16.81 -1.94 38.71
C SER A 18 -17.61 -2.71 37.65
N LYS A 19 -17.52 -4.05 37.64
CA LYS A 19 -18.31 -4.91 36.75
C LYS A 19 -19.81 -4.89 37.12
N LYS A 20 -20.17 -4.81 38.39
CA LYS A 20 -21.57 -4.63 38.87
C LYS A 20 -22.11 -3.24 38.54
N LEU A 21 -21.32 -2.18 38.63
CA LEU A 21 -21.70 -0.83 38.22
C LEU A 21 -21.93 -0.70 36.72
N LEU A 22 -21.08 -1.33 35.92
CA LEU A 22 -21.26 -1.41 34.46
C LEU A 22 -22.49 -2.22 34.05
N MET A 23 -22.82 -3.29 34.76
CA MET A 23 -24.06 -4.04 34.53
C MET A 23 -25.34 -3.28 34.97
N LEU A 24 -25.25 -2.44 36.00
CA LEU A 24 -26.36 -1.59 36.45
C LEU A 24 -26.57 -0.41 35.49
N SER A 25 -25.53 0.22 35.00
CA SER A 25 -25.63 1.28 33.97
C SER A 25 -26.14 0.73 32.62
N GLY A 26 -25.76 -0.51 32.24
CA GLY A 26 -26.30 -1.18 31.06
C GLY A 26 -27.80 -1.57 31.16
N LYS A 27 -28.32 -1.72 32.39
CA LYS A 27 -29.76 -1.95 32.61
C LYS A 27 -30.60 -0.67 32.63
N GLN A 28 -29.98 0.50 32.80
CA GLN A 28 -30.64 1.80 32.73
C GLN A 28 -30.63 2.45 31.34
N CYS A 29 -29.86 1.95 30.38
CA CYS A 29 -29.98 2.32 28.99
C CYS A 29 -31.21 1.63 28.40
N MET A 30 -32.20 2.43 28.00
CA MET A 30 -33.36 1.95 27.24
C MET A 30 -32.88 1.23 25.99
N ARG A 31 -33.33 -0.01 25.80
CA ARG A 31 -33.04 -0.80 24.59
C ARG A 31 -33.67 -0.10 23.39
N LEU A 32 -32.89 0.11 22.36
CA LEU A 32 -33.33 0.63 21.05
C LEU A 32 -34.40 -0.24 20.38
N ASP A 33 -34.58 -1.46 20.85
CA ASP A 33 -35.60 -2.43 20.34
C ASP A 33 -37.06 -1.99 20.54
N SER A 34 -37.31 -0.95 21.36
CA SER A 34 -38.68 -0.43 21.55
C SER A 34 -39.13 0.52 20.44
N TYR A 35 -38.24 0.93 19.54
CA TYR A 35 -38.57 1.85 18.42
C TYR A 35 -38.81 1.16 17.06
N PHE A 36 -38.46 -0.12 16.94
CA PHE A 36 -38.72 -0.88 15.71
C PHE A 36 -39.71 -2.02 16.01
N GLY A 37 -40.90 -1.89 15.49
CA GLY A 37 -41.97 -2.85 15.63
C GLY A 37 -41.58 -4.28 15.27
N LYS A 38 -42.11 -5.21 16.06
CA LYS A 38 -41.94 -6.65 16.01
C LYS A 38 -41.99 -7.24 14.59
N ARG A 39 -40.91 -7.90 14.16
CA ARG A 39 -40.98 -9.03 13.24
C ARG A 39 -40.45 -10.25 13.99
N ASN A 40 -41.29 -11.29 14.03
CA ASN A 40 -41.02 -12.56 14.72
C ASN A 40 -39.83 -13.28 14.09
N PRO A 41 -38.92 -13.88 14.87
CA PRO A 41 -37.91 -14.77 14.35
C PRO A 41 -38.51 -16.17 14.16
N VAL A 42 -38.30 -16.73 12.97
CA VAL A 42 -38.52 -18.14 12.65
C VAL A 42 -37.39 -18.94 13.21
N THR A 43 -37.70 -19.80 14.16
CA THR A 43 -36.81 -20.82 14.71
C THR A 43 -36.66 -21.98 13.73
N LEU A 44 -35.47 -22.27 13.31
CA LEU A 44 -35.12 -23.53 12.63
C LEU A 44 -34.87 -24.60 13.70
N SER A 45 -35.76 -25.59 13.76
CA SER A 45 -35.51 -26.89 14.36
C SER A 45 -35.37 -27.89 13.23
N THR A 46 -34.27 -28.65 13.31
CA THR A 46 -34.06 -29.91 12.58
C THR A 46 -35.09 -30.93 12.96
N ASP A 47 -35.77 -31.57 12.01
CA ASP A 47 -35.92 -33.00 11.93
C ASP A 47 -36.63 -33.42 10.61
N SER A 48 -36.22 -34.60 10.19
CA SER A 48 -36.45 -35.32 8.99
C SER A 48 -37.89 -35.83 8.80
N GLU A 49 -38.19 -36.17 7.57
CA GLU A 49 -39.12 -37.20 7.03
C GLU A 49 -40.43 -36.80 6.40
N ASN A 50 -40.43 -37.04 5.06
CA ASN A 50 -41.42 -37.70 4.24
C ASN A 50 -42.79 -37.13 3.90
N ILE A 51 -43.00 -37.14 2.56
CA ILE A 51 -44.16 -37.65 1.79
C ILE A 51 -45.30 -36.64 1.44
N SER A 52 -45.37 -36.49 0.12
CA SER A 52 -46.55 -36.48 -0.79
C SER A 52 -47.55 -35.32 -0.83
N ASP A 53 -47.66 -34.89 -2.04
CA ASP A 53 -48.81 -34.65 -2.90
C ASP A 53 -49.84 -33.52 -2.66
N HIS A 54 -49.98 -32.86 -3.78
CA HIS A 54 -51.17 -32.31 -4.41
C HIS A 54 -51.58 -30.83 -4.28
N ASN A 55 -51.59 -30.27 -5.49
CA ASN A 55 -52.60 -29.43 -6.14
C ASN A 55 -52.63 -27.92 -5.96
N ASP A 56 -52.35 -27.36 -7.12
CA ASP A 56 -53.11 -26.34 -7.86
C ASP A 56 -53.63 -25.09 -7.13
N LEU A 57 -53.24 -23.98 -7.58
CA LEU A 57 -54.09 -23.02 -8.29
C LEU A 57 -53.34 -21.79 -8.77
N SER A 58 -53.40 -21.60 -10.07
CA SER A 58 -53.13 -20.46 -10.90
C SER A 58 -53.60 -19.12 -10.38
N PHE A 59 -52.82 -18.08 -10.56
CA PHE A 59 -53.32 -16.79 -11.07
C PHE A 59 -52.24 -16.06 -11.83
N GLU A 60 -52.55 -15.79 -13.09
CA GLU A 60 -51.83 -14.96 -14.04
C GLU A 60 -51.77 -13.51 -13.60
N THR A 61 -50.72 -12.82 -13.86
CA THR A 61 -50.73 -11.48 -14.43
C THR A 61 -49.43 -11.20 -15.16
N ASP A 62 -49.60 -10.90 -16.36
CA ASP A 62 -48.82 -10.44 -17.48
C ASP A 62 -47.87 -9.29 -17.28
N HIS A 63 -46.91 -9.32 -18.22
CA HIS A 63 -46.22 -8.23 -18.94
C HIS A 63 -45.08 -7.49 -18.22
N THR A 64 -43.99 -7.48 -18.69
CA THR A 64 -43.23 -7.20 -19.91
C THR A 64 -41.82 -6.83 -19.46
N SER A 65 -40.88 -7.70 -19.66
CA SER A 65 -39.48 -7.39 -19.66
C SER A 65 -39.00 -7.39 -21.12
N GLN A 66 -38.80 -6.23 -21.67
CA GLN A 66 -38.04 -6.06 -22.92
C GLN A 66 -36.69 -5.39 -22.60
N ASP A 67 -35.69 -6.16 -22.88
CA ASP A 67 -34.41 -5.81 -23.55
C ASP A 67 -33.74 -4.47 -23.25
N ILE A 68 -32.72 -4.53 -22.42
CA ILE A 68 -31.58 -3.61 -22.50
C ILE A 68 -30.29 -4.45 -22.40
N ASN A 69 -29.94 -5.06 -23.51
CA ASN A 69 -28.59 -5.50 -23.79
C ASN A 69 -28.28 -5.17 -25.25
N GLU A 70 -27.70 -4.00 -25.45
CA GLU A 70 -26.92 -3.65 -26.66
C GLU A 70 -26.49 -2.19 -26.55
N PHE A 71 -25.35 -1.95 -25.94
CA PHE A 71 -24.54 -0.75 -26.18
C PHE A 71 -23.13 -0.94 -25.58
N THR A 72 -22.36 -1.85 -26.18
CA THR A 72 -20.91 -1.78 -26.10
C THR A 72 -20.34 -2.31 -27.40
N ASN A 73 -20.09 -1.40 -28.32
CA ASN A 73 -19.05 -1.54 -29.37
C ASN A 73 -19.22 -0.39 -30.34
N ASP A 74 -18.47 0.67 -30.09
CA ASP A 74 -18.05 1.62 -31.13
C ASP A 74 -17.08 2.66 -30.53
N GLU A 75 -15.87 2.22 -30.27
CA GLU A 75 -14.69 3.11 -30.21
C GLU A 75 -13.45 2.31 -30.61
N LYS A 76 -13.30 2.09 -31.91
CA LYS A 76 -11.99 1.79 -32.51
C LYS A 76 -12.06 2.08 -34.01
N ILE A 77 -11.73 3.28 -34.38
CA ILE A 77 -11.13 3.63 -35.69
C ILE A 77 -10.56 5.04 -35.55
N LEU A 78 -9.27 5.12 -35.38
CA LEU A 78 -8.38 6.08 -36.03
C LEU A 78 -6.95 5.85 -35.49
N ASN A 79 -6.11 5.55 -36.44
CA ASN A 79 -4.65 5.48 -36.44
C ASN A 79 -4.09 4.06 -36.49
N SER A 80 -3.80 3.65 -37.71
CA SER A 80 -2.77 2.67 -37.96
C SER A 80 -2.13 2.97 -39.32
N GLU A 81 -0.89 3.20 -39.31
CA GLU A 81 -0.03 2.83 -40.43
C GLU A 81 1.08 1.91 -39.92
N ASN A 82 1.26 0.83 -40.73
CA ASN A 82 2.44 -0.03 -40.83
C ASN A 82 2.72 -1.09 -39.75
N SER A 83 2.59 -2.35 -40.00
CA SER A 83 3.40 -3.21 -40.84
C SER A 83 3.02 -4.70 -40.72
N SER A 84 3.12 -5.33 -41.77
CA SER A 84 3.02 -6.73 -42.22
C SER A 84 3.54 -7.85 -41.31
N SER A 85 2.85 -8.96 -41.48
CA SER A 85 3.25 -10.37 -41.59
C SER A 85 3.01 -11.30 -40.39
N ALA A 86 2.20 -12.27 -40.65
CA ALA A 86 2.36 -13.72 -40.61
C ALA A 86 1.07 -14.45 -40.22
N LEU A 87 0.65 -15.24 -41.19
CA LEU A 87 -0.41 -16.26 -41.12
C LEU A 87 -0.01 -17.43 -40.18
N MET A 88 -1.00 -18.08 -39.57
CA MET A 88 -1.25 -19.51 -39.77
C MET A 88 -2.60 -19.95 -39.20
N GLN A 89 -3.47 -20.40 -40.07
CA GLN A 89 -4.39 -21.54 -40.09
C GLN A 89 -4.99 -22.11 -38.79
N LEU A 90 -6.34 -22.14 -38.81
CA LEU A 90 -7.10 -23.33 -38.41
C LEU A 90 -8.39 -23.40 -39.24
N GLN A 91 -8.49 -24.50 -39.99
CA GLN A 91 -9.64 -24.88 -40.81
C GLN A 91 -10.81 -25.38 -39.95
N HIS A 92 -12.01 -25.02 -40.32
CA HIS A 92 -13.19 -25.86 -40.12
C HIS A 92 -14.14 -25.71 -41.29
N ASP A 93 -14.41 -26.84 -41.93
CA ASP A 93 -15.26 -27.05 -43.09
C ASP A 93 -16.72 -26.65 -42.85
N THR A 94 -17.26 -25.81 -43.72
CA THR A 94 -18.68 -25.71 -44.05
C THR A 94 -18.82 -25.49 -45.55
N PRO A 95 -19.90 -25.99 -46.23
CA PRO A 95 -19.96 -26.18 -47.66
C PRO A 95 -20.04 -24.86 -48.41
N VAL A 96 -19.20 -24.76 -49.41
CA VAL A 96 -19.10 -23.66 -50.38
C VAL A 96 -20.38 -23.56 -51.19
N ILE A 97 -21.24 -22.57 -50.87
CA ILE A 97 -22.26 -22.05 -51.77
C ILE A 97 -21.63 -20.85 -52.49
N ASN A 98 -21.48 -21.00 -53.80
CA ASN A 98 -20.79 -20.06 -54.68
C ASN A 98 -21.50 -18.68 -54.66
N PRO A 99 -20.94 -17.60 -54.08
CA PRO A 99 -21.64 -16.34 -53.91
C PRO A 99 -21.61 -15.41 -55.14
N GLU A 100 -20.85 -15.71 -56.14
CA GLU A 100 -20.64 -14.78 -57.28
C GLU A 100 -21.82 -14.60 -58.21
N LYS A 101 -22.70 -15.58 -58.36
CA LYS A 101 -23.89 -15.45 -59.25
C LYS A 101 -25.07 -14.69 -58.65
N ASN A 102 -25.18 -14.60 -57.37
CA ASN A 102 -26.31 -13.89 -56.69
C ASN A 102 -26.02 -12.40 -56.37
N VAL A 103 -24.76 -11.97 -56.37
CA VAL A 103 -24.38 -10.57 -56.12
C VAL A 103 -24.61 -9.71 -57.38
N GLU A 104 -24.49 -10.22 -58.59
CA GLU A 104 -24.72 -9.45 -59.82
C GLU A 104 -26.18 -9.14 -60.08
N LEU A 105 -27.11 -10.04 -59.73
CA LEU A 105 -28.57 -9.84 -59.93
C LEU A 105 -29.16 -8.72 -59.06
N ASN A 106 -28.51 -8.30 -57.99
CA ASN A 106 -29.00 -7.28 -57.07
C ASN A 106 -28.37 -5.87 -57.26
N LYS A 107 -27.35 -5.73 -58.11
CA LYS A 107 -26.67 -4.42 -58.34
C LYS A 107 -27.59 -3.35 -58.94
N PHE A 108 -28.61 -3.75 -59.74
CA PHE A 108 -29.54 -2.86 -60.42
C PHE A 108 -30.97 -2.86 -59.83
N LYS A 109 -31.08 -3.19 -58.57
CA LYS A 109 -32.32 -3.11 -57.79
C LYS A 109 -32.22 -1.99 -56.75
N LYS A 110 -33.35 -1.49 -56.25
CA LYS A 110 -33.43 -0.49 -55.23
C LYS A 110 -32.68 -0.94 -53.96
N PRO A 111 -31.65 -0.20 -53.50
CA PRO A 111 -30.91 -0.57 -52.32
C PRO A 111 -31.73 -0.33 -51.03
N ASN A 112 -31.46 -1.13 -49.98
CA ASN A 112 -31.97 -0.85 -48.64
C ASN A 112 -31.14 0.26 -48.00
N SER A 113 -31.69 0.95 -46.99
CA SER A 113 -31.03 2.06 -46.27
C SER A 113 -29.62 1.71 -45.77
N HIS A 114 -29.42 0.48 -45.31
CA HIS A 114 -28.12 0.01 -44.80
C HIS A 114 -27.06 -0.23 -45.88
N ASN A 115 -27.49 -0.53 -47.12
CA ASN A 115 -26.61 -0.83 -48.24
C ASN A 115 -26.37 0.37 -49.18
N LEU A 116 -26.93 1.54 -48.87
CA LEU A 116 -26.88 2.72 -49.71
C LEU A 116 -25.45 3.18 -49.97
N LYS A 117 -24.58 3.18 -48.96
CA LYS A 117 -23.15 3.56 -49.06
C LYS A 117 -22.41 2.62 -50.03
N TYR A 118 -22.61 1.30 -49.87
CA TYR A 118 -22.02 0.30 -50.74
C TYR A 118 -22.52 0.41 -52.18
N PHE A 119 -23.86 0.64 -52.37
CA PHE A 119 -24.47 0.85 -53.68
C PHE A 119 -23.81 1.97 -54.49
N PHE A 120 -23.54 3.13 -53.86
CA PHE A 120 -22.85 4.23 -54.53
C PHE A 120 -21.34 4.07 -54.71
N GLN A 121 -20.74 3.09 -54.06
CA GLN A 121 -19.34 2.72 -54.30
C GLN A 121 -19.19 1.92 -55.61
N ILE A 122 -20.21 1.13 -55.98
CA ILE A 122 -20.19 0.32 -57.21
C ILE A 122 -20.83 1.00 -58.42
N HIS A 123 -21.59 2.09 -58.19
CA HIS A 123 -22.22 2.88 -59.27
C HIS A 123 -21.55 4.26 -59.39
N PRO A 124 -21.47 4.83 -60.64
CA PRO A 124 -22.03 4.30 -61.91
C PRO A 124 -21.11 3.27 -62.55
N VAL A 125 -21.72 2.27 -63.17
CA VAL A 125 -21.01 1.33 -64.09
C VAL A 125 -21.09 1.93 -65.49
N GLN A 126 -19.95 2.38 -66.04
CA GLN A 126 -19.81 3.05 -67.32
C GLN A 126 -18.66 2.45 -68.12
N PRO A 127 -18.96 1.38 -68.99
CA PRO A 127 -17.94 0.81 -69.85
C PRO A 127 -17.37 1.86 -70.82
N SER A 128 -16.07 1.79 -71.05
CA SER A 128 -15.33 2.71 -71.94
C SER A 128 -15.21 2.22 -73.31
N ASP A 129 -15.51 0.92 -73.61
CA ASP A 129 -15.40 0.30 -74.89
C ASP A 129 -16.73 0.45 -75.70
N ASP A 130 -16.69 1.36 -76.65
CA ASP A 130 -17.86 1.61 -77.56
C ASP A 130 -18.28 0.41 -78.45
N SER A 131 -17.43 -0.63 -78.60
CA SER A 131 -17.75 -1.81 -79.38
C SER A 131 -18.83 -2.70 -78.72
N ILE A 132 -18.96 -2.62 -77.43
CA ILE A 132 -19.91 -3.43 -76.62
C ILE A 132 -21.25 -2.72 -76.47
N LEU A 133 -21.26 -1.38 -76.68
CA LEU A 133 -22.40 -0.55 -76.38
C LEU A 133 -23.32 -0.32 -77.58
N PRO A 134 -24.64 -0.37 -77.44
CA PRO A 134 -25.59 -0.05 -78.46
C PRO A 134 -25.76 1.47 -78.70
N PHE A 135 -24.92 2.31 -78.08
CA PHE A 135 -24.93 3.75 -78.18
C PHE A 135 -23.49 4.31 -78.01
N SER A 136 -23.29 5.58 -78.34
CA SER A 136 -22.00 6.21 -78.11
C SER A 136 -21.80 6.60 -76.61
N SER A 137 -20.75 6.05 -76.00
CA SER A 137 -20.40 6.31 -74.60
C SER A 137 -20.21 7.79 -74.29
N LYS A 138 -19.56 8.50 -75.24
CA LYS A 138 -19.32 9.98 -75.11
C LYS A 138 -20.59 10.82 -75.07
N LYS A 139 -21.68 10.33 -75.74
CA LYS A 139 -22.96 11.09 -75.75
C LYS A 139 -23.86 10.72 -74.59
N VAL A 140 -23.78 9.48 -74.09
CA VAL A 140 -24.65 8.96 -73.04
C VAL A 140 -24.05 9.23 -71.69
N PHE A 141 -22.80 8.91 -71.46
CA PHE A 141 -22.17 9.11 -70.09
C PHE A 141 -21.63 10.51 -69.84
N PHE A 142 -21.51 11.31 -70.96
CA PHE A 142 -21.03 12.69 -70.77
C PHE A 142 -22.05 13.68 -71.37
N ARG A 143 -22.16 14.86 -70.75
CA ARG A 143 -22.91 16.04 -71.16
C ARG A 143 -21.94 16.98 -71.88
N ASN A 144 -22.25 17.36 -73.11
CA ASN A 144 -21.41 18.25 -73.93
C ASN A 144 -19.93 17.85 -74.05
N ASN A 145 -19.66 16.51 -74.06
CA ASN A 145 -18.34 15.90 -74.03
C ASN A 145 -17.37 16.32 -72.94
N LYS A 146 -17.88 16.96 -71.82
CA LYS A 146 -17.01 17.46 -70.74
C LYS A 146 -17.46 17.03 -69.35
N LEU A 147 -18.74 16.91 -69.07
CA LEU A 147 -19.27 16.63 -67.75
C LEU A 147 -19.79 15.20 -67.70
N ASN A 148 -19.23 14.38 -66.81
CA ASN A 148 -19.67 13.02 -66.58
C ASN A 148 -21.07 12.97 -65.95
N ARG A 149 -21.95 12.12 -66.46
CA ARG A 149 -23.25 11.77 -65.89
C ARG A 149 -23.07 10.70 -64.80
N ASN A 150 -22.63 11.06 -63.64
CA ASN A 150 -22.38 10.14 -62.56
C ASN A 150 -23.64 9.40 -62.02
N TRP A 151 -24.82 9.75 -62.48
CA TRP A 151 -26.06 9.08 -62.19
C TRP A 151 -26.36 7.95 -63.24
N CYS A 152 -25.81 7.97 -64.43
CA CYS A 152 -26.09 7.10 -65.55
C CYS A 152 -25.24 5.81 -65.47
N THR A 153 -25.87 4.67 -65.25
CA THR A 153 -25.22 3.36 -65.11
C THR A 153 -25.77 2.37 -66.10
N TYR A 154 -24.94 1.53 -66.69
CA TYR A 154 -25.28 0.56 -67.71
C TYR A 154 -25.11 -0.86 -67.17
N ASN A 155 -26.15 -1.70 -67.44
CA ASN A 155 -26.09 -3.13 -67.23
C ASN A 155 -25.75 -3.86 -68.49
N GLU A 156 -24.59 -4.48 -68.59
CA GLU A 156 -24.11 -5.24 -69.74
C GLU A 156 -24.92 -6.50 -69.99
N HIS A 157 -25.44 -7.16 -68.93
CA HIS A 157 -26.18 -8.41 -69.06
C HIS A 157 -27.59 -8.19 -69.63
N SER A 158 -28.31 -7.19 -69.10
CA SER A 158 -29.66 -6.87 -69.56
C SER A 158 -29.68 -5.90 -70.71
N LYS A 159 -28.53 -5.34 -71.09
CA LYS A 159 -28.37 -4.31 -72.14
C LYS A 159 -29.32 -3.13 -71.89
N GLN A 160 -29.35 -2.59 -70.67
CA GLN A 160 -30.23 -1.50 -70.27
C GLN A 160 -29.49 -0.41 -69.51
N ILE A 161 -29.95 0.82 -69.65
CA ILE A 161 -29.48 1.97 -68.88
C ILE A 161 -30.37 2.18 -67.68
N PHE A 162 -29.77 2.45 -66.51
CA PHE A 162 -30.44 2.83 -65.24
C PHE A 162 -29.92 4.16 -64.76
N CYS A 163 -30.71 4.80 -63.93
CA CYS A 163 -30.28 5.95 -63.13
C CYS A 163 -30.00 5.49 -61.69
N SER A 164 -28.74 5.44 -61.28
CA SER A 164 -28.36 5.02 -59.92
C SER A 164 -29.01 5.87 -58.84
N VAL A 165 -29.14 7.17 -59.05
CA VAL A 165 -29.74 8.12 -58.12
C VAL A 165 -31.25 7.90 -58.00
N CYS A 166 -32.00 7.73 -59.14
CA CYS A 166 -33.43 7.44 -59.12
C CYS A 166 -33.70 6.03 -58.61
N LEU A 167 -32.83 5.08 -58.92
CA LEU A 167 -32.94 3.71 -58.40
C LEU A 167 -32.86 3.69 -56.85
N ALA A 168 -31.99 4.50 -56.27
CA ALA A 168 -31.81 4.60 -54.85
C ALA A 168 -32.93 5.37 -54.09
N PHE A 169 -33.35 6.53 -54.63
CA PHE A 169 -34.22 7.49 -53.91
C PHE A 169 -35.63 7.64 -54.46
N SER A 170 -35.95 7.19 -55.67
CA SER A 170 -37.30 7.33 -56.22
C SER A 170 -38.30 6.40 -55.50
N THR A 171 -39.50 6.93 -55.23
CA THR A 171 -40.68 6.16 -54.86
C THR A 171 -41.46 5.67 -56.08
N ASP A 172 -41.31 6.35 -57.20
CA ASP A 172 -42.08 6.08 -58.42
C ASP A 172 -41.27 5.25 -59.42
N SER A 173 -41.94 4.36 -60.10
CA SER A 173 -41.39 3.55 -61.19
C SER A 173 -41.29 4.39 -62.47
N ASN A 174 -40.11 4.46 -63.06
CA ASN A 174 -39.90 5.13 -64.35
C ASN A 174 -38.95 4.35 -65.25
N ALA A 175 -38.85 4.74 -66.53
CA ALA A 175 -38.03 3.98 -67.51
C ALA A 175 -36.59 3.76 -67.02
N PHE A 176 -35.97 4.69 -66.28
CA PHE A 176 -34.59 4.55 -65.79
C PHE A 176 -34.45 3.86 -64.44
N THR A 177 -35.57 3.56 -63.74
CA THR A 177 -35.58 2.64 -62.59
C THR A 177 -35.89 1.21 -63.01
N ASN A 178 -36.62 1.01 -64.12
CA ASN A 178 -36.99 -0.31 -64.66
C ASN A 178 -35.99 -0.85 -65.66
N GLY A 179 -35.08 0.00 -66.15
CA GLY A 179 -34.13 -0.32 -67.20
C GLY A 179 -34.60 0.14 -68.57
N MET A 180 -33.96 1.17 -69.15
CA MET A 180 -34.27 1.80 -70.38
C MET A 180 -33.50 1.08 -71.56
N SER A 181 -34.19 0.60 -72.61
CA SER A 181 -33.60 -0.10 -73.78
C SER A 181 -34.02 0.46 -75.11
N ASP A 182 -34.69 1.64 -75.15
CA ASP A 182 -35.05 2.32 -76.38
C ASP A 182 -33.80 3.05 -76.95
N TRP A 183 -33.02 2.33 -77.75
CA TRP A 183 -31.76 2.82 -78.32
C TRP A 183 -31.97 3.82 -79.46
N LYS A 184 -33.14 3.80 -80.11
CA LYS A 184 -33.46 4.69 -81.20
C LYS A 184 -33.61 6.15 -80.66
N HIS A 185 -34.18 6.32 -79.47
CA HIS A 185 -34.44 7.63 -78.87
C HIS A 185 -33.59 7.90 -77.59
N VAL A 186 -32.50 7.14 -77.39
CA VAL A 186 -31.69 7.15 -76.17
C VAL A 186 -31.24 8.57 -75.72
N TYR A 187 -30.76 9.37 -76.69
CA TYR A 187 -30.26 10.73 -76.36
C TYR A 187 -31.38 11.68 -75.91
N GLN A 188 -32.55 11.57 -76.54
CA GLN A 188 -33.73 12.35 -76.18
C GLN A 188 -34.23 11.90 -74.79
N ARG A 189 -34.34 10.58 -74.57
CA ARG A 189 -34.77 10.00 -73.28
C ARG A 189 -33.89 10.39 -72.11
N ILE A 190 -32.58 10.41 -72.31
CA ILE A 190 -31.64 10.89 -71.29
C ILE A 190 -31.89 12.37 -70.99
N SER A 191 -32.05 13.24 -71.97
CA SER A 191 -32.31 14.68 -71.78
C SER A 191 -33.66 14.93 -71.06
N GLU A 192 -34.68 14.19 -71.43
CA GLU A 192 -36.01 14.24 -70.79
C GLU A 192 -35.92 13.80 -69.33
N HIS A 193 -35.14 12.73 -69.01
CA HIS A 193 -34.93 12.22 -67.67
C HIS A 193 -34.16 13.24 -66.84
N GLU A 194 -33.09 13.83 -67.32
CA GLU A 194 -32.34 14.87 -66.62
C GLU A 194 -33.19 16.08 -66.25
N ALA A 195 -34.14 16.46 -67.13
CA ALA A 195 -35.06 17.57 -66.86
C ALA A 195 -36.29 17.16 -66.03
N SER A 196 -36.50 15.89 -65.75
CA SER A 196 -37.65 15.41 -65.00
C SER A 196 -37.64 15.84 -63.53
N LYS A 197 -38.80 16.19 -63.02
CA LYS A 197 -38.97 16.57 -61.60
C LYS A 197 -38.51 15.45 -60.65
N CYS A 198 -38.80 14.19 -60.99
CA CYS A 198 -38.39 13.03 -60.23
C CYS A 198 -36.85 12.91 -60.12
N HIS A 199 -36.12 13.06 -61.26
CA HIS A 199 -34.68 12.99 -61.23
C HIS A 199 -34.03 14.14 -60.44
N MET A 200 -34.59 15.34 -60.52
CA MET A 200 -34.09 16.49 -59.73
C MET A 200 -34.26 16.25 -58.24
N GLN A 201 -35.43 15.77 -57.80
CA GLN A 201 -35.67 15.46 -56.38
C GLN A 201 -34.76 14.35 -55.87
N CYS A 202 -34.55 13.27 -56.65
CA CYS A 202 -33.63 12.20 -56.31
C CYS A 202 -32.18 12.66 -56.25
N SER A 203 -31.76 13.59 -57.13
CA SER A 203 -30.44 14.18 -57.15
C SER A 203 -30.19 15.07 -55.91
N GLU A 204 -31.21 15.78 -55.46
CA GLU A 204 -31.18 16.57 -54.25
C GLU A 204 -31.07 15.64 -53.02
N ALA A 205 -31.81 14.53 -52.96
CA ALA A 205 -31.71 13.53 -51.91
C ALA A 205 -30.32 12.86 -51.88
N TYR A 206 -29.74 12.57 -53.06
CA TYR A 206 -28.38 12.06 -53.17
C TYR A 206 -27.36 13.08 -52.65
N PHE A 207 -27.48 14.34 -53.02
CA PHE A 207 -26.58 15.40 -52.52
C PHE A 207 -26.66 15.54 -50.99
N MET A 208 -27.84 15.47 -50.42
CA MET A 208 -28.03 15.48 -48.94
C MET A 208 -27.41 14.25 -48.28
N HIS A 209 -27.55 13.06 -48.93
CA HIS A 209 -26.93 11.82 -48.42
C HIS A 209 -25.40 11.90 -48.47
N VAL A 210 -24.78 12.37 -49.55
CA VAL A 210 -23.32 12.47 -49.68
C VAL A 210 -22.75 13.48 -48.67
N GLN A 211 -23.46 14.58 -48.39
CA GLN A 211 -23.06 15.57 -47.38
C GLN A 211 -23.33 15.10 -45.94
N GLN A 212 -23.83 13.86 -45.75
CA GLN A 212 -24.25 13.34 -44.44
C GLN A 212 -25.31 14.22 -43.71
N LYS A 213 -25.99 15.07 -44.44
CA LYS A 213 -27.08 15.92 -43.93
C LYS A 213 -28.43 15.18 -43.94
N ASN A 214 -28.47 14.00 -43.29
CA ASN A 214 -29.75 13.33 -43.06
C ASN A 214 -30.64 14.22 -42.19
N ILE A 215 -31.92 14.30 -42.51
CA ILE A 215 -32.92 15.08 -41.77
C ILE A 215 -32.92 14.71 -40.28
N GLU A 216 -32.78 13.41 -39.97
CA GLU A 216 -32.59 12.92 -38.60
C GLU A 216 -31.35 13.49 -37.93
N ASN A 217 -30.22 13.58 -38.61
CA ASN A 217 -29.01 14.20 -38.08
C ASN A 217 -29.18 15.71 -37.89
N LEU A 218 -29.89 16.42 -38.77
CA LEU A 218 -30.16 17.85 -38.62
C LEU A 218 -31.11 18.13 -37.46
N LEU A 219 -32.13 17.32 -37.26
CA LEU A 219 -33.07 17.44 -36.13
C LEU A 219 -32.45 17.04 -34.77
N LEU A 220 -31.50 16.11 -34.78
CA LEU A 220 -30.86 15.58 -33.56
C LEU A 220 -29.52 16.27 -33.23
N VAL A 221 -28.97 17.11 -34.13
CA VAL A 221 -27.67 17.79 -33.93
C VAL A 221 -27.66 18.60 -32.64
N ASP A 222 -28.68 19.36 -32.38
CA ASP A 222 -28.76 20.18 -31.17
C ASP A 222 -28.95 19.33 -29.90
N GLN A 223 -29.77 18.28 -29.96
CA GLN A 223 -29.89 17.36 -28.83
C GLN A 223 -28.59 16.61 -28.54
N LYS A 224 -27.89 16.10 -29.57
CA LYS A 224 -26.58 15.47 -29.43
C LYS A 224 -25.52 16.45 -28.92
N ARG A 225 -25.56 17.73 -29.33
CA ARG A 225 -24.65 18.77 -28.81
C ARG A 225 -24.90 19.01 -27.34
N ILE A 226 -26.16 19.24 -26.94
CA ILE A 226 -26.57 19.46 -25.55
C ILE A 226 -26.15 18.24 -24.70
N GLN A 227 -26.39 17.03 -25.16
CA GLN A 227 -25.98 15.80 -24.43
C GLN A 227 -24.47 15.71 -24.29
N ARG A 228 -23.69 16.02 -25.31
CA ARG A 228 -22.21 16.02 -25.23
C ARG A 228 -21.70 17.08 -24.24
N GLU A 229 -22.30 18.27 -24.23
CA GLU A 229 -21.95 19.34 -23.27
C GLU A 229 -22.30 18.91 -21.83
N GLU A 230 -23.43 18.23 -21.63
CA GLU A 230 -23.82 17.72 -20.32
C GLU A 230 -22.88 16.60 -19.84
N VAL A 231 -22.50 15.68 -20.71
CA VAL A 231 -21.49 14.63 -20.43
C VAL A 231 -20.15 15.26 -20.07
N LYS A 232 -19.70 16.28 -20.80
CA LYS A 232 -18.46 17.01 -20.51
C LYS A 232 -18.51 17.68 -19.13
N LYS A 233 -19.64 18.33 -18.79
CA LYS A 233 -19.84 18.93 -17.46
C LYS A 233 -19.82 17.85 -16.34
N ASN A 234 -20.51 16.73 -16.53
CA ASN A 234 -20.55 15.66 -15.55
C ASN A 234 -19.17 15.00 -15.35
N ARG A 235 -18.38 14.84 -16.42
CA ARG A 235 -16.98 14.36 -16.31
C ARG A 235 -16.13 15.34 -15.51
N ALA A 236 -16.24 16.64 -15.76
CA ALA A 236 -15.53 17.66 -15.01
C ALA A 236 -15.92 17.67 -13.51
N VAL A 237 -17.21 17.47 -13.17
CA VAL A 237 -17.64 17.32 -11.78
C VAL A 237 -17.06 16.06 -11.14
N LEU A 238 -17.07 14.93 -11.85
CA LEU A 238 -16.54 13.66 -11.36
C LEU A 238 -15.03 13.76 -11.08
N GLU A 239 -14.29 14.48 -11.91
CA GLU A 239 -12.86 14.74 -11.69
C GLU A 239 -12.63 15.45 -10.35
N ARG A 240 -13.40 16.53 -10.02
CA ARG A 240 -13.30 17.22 -8.74
C ARG A 240 -13.65 16.29 -7.56
N ILE A 241 -14.66 15.45 -7.73
CA ILE A 241 -15.07 14.46 -6.72
C ILE A 241 -13.93 13.47 -6.47
N ILE A 242 -13.28 12.97 -7.52
CA ILE A 242 -12.14 12.06 -7.42
C ILE A 242 -10.99 12.75 -6.65
N GLU A 243 -10.67 14.00 -6.98
CA GLU A 243 -9.60 14.73 -6.28
C GLU A 243 -9.91 14.93 -4.79
N VAL A 244 -11.15 15.23 -4.44
CA VAL A 244 -11.57 15.32 -3.03
C VAL A 244 -11.43 13.97 -2.33
N ILE A 245 -11.85 12.87 -2.96
CA ILE A 245 -11.70 11.51 -2.41
C ILE A 245 -10.21 11.19 -2.22
N LYS A 246 -9.35 11.53 -3.18
CA LYS A 246 -7.88 11.36 -3.06
C LYS A 246 -7.32 12.11 -1.84
N VAL A 247 -7.71 13.35 -1.62
CA VAL A 247 -7.27 14.14 -0.45
C VAL A 247 -7.75 13.50 0.85
N ILE A 248 -9.02 13.08 0.93
CA ILE A 248 -9.60 12.43 2.09
C ILE A 248 -8.84 11.13 2.40
N GLY A 249 -8.60 10.28 1.39
CA GLY A 249 -7.86 9.05 1.51
C GLY A 249 -6.41 9.29 1.94
N LYS A 250 -5.71 10.23 1.30
CA LYS A 250 -4.35 10.64 1.66
C LYS A 250 -4.23 11.05 3.13
N ARG A 251 -5.20 11.79 3.64
CA ARG A 251 -5.23 12.25 5.04
C ARG A 251 -5.86 11.25 6.01
N GLY A 252 -6.46 10.15 5.52
CA GLY A 252 -7.15 9.15 6.33
C GLY A 252 -8.38 9.73 7.07
N LEU A 253 -9.05 10.72 6.46
CA LEU A 253 -10.25 11.32 7.02
C LEU A 253 -11.48 10.42 6.77
N SER A 254 -12.55 10.59 7.57
CA SER A 254 -13.83 9.94 7.27
C SER A 254 -14.46 10.59 6.05
N ILE A 255 -14.95 9.78 5.12
CA ILE A 255 -15.67 10.30 3.95
C ILE A 255 -17.03 10.84 4.40
N ARG A 256 -17.77 10.07 5.23
CA ARG A 256 -19.16 10.32 5.59
C ARG A 256 -19.29 11.08 6.90
N GLY A 257 -20.34 11.91 7.00
CA GLY A 257 -20.86 12.45 8.25
C GLY A 257 -21.69 11.42 9.02
N LYS A 258 -22.23 11.83 10.17
CA LYS A 258 -23.07 10.96 11.03
C LYS A 258 -24.47 10.70 10.46
N ASN A 259 -24.97 11.59 9.61
CA ASN A 259 -26.35 11.57 9.13
C ASN A 259 -26.39 11.44 7.61
N ASN A 260 -27.41 10.74 7.10
CA ASN A 260 -27.75 10.75 5.68
C ASN A 260 -28.60 11.98 5.39
N GLU A 261 -28.04 12.97 4.73
CA GLU A 261 -28.69 14.24 4.46
C GLU A 261 -29.32 14.27 3.07
N ALA A 262 -30.43 14.98 2.98
CA ALA A 262 -31.02 15.29 1.70
C ALA A 262 -30.26 16.46 1.03
N ALA A 263 -30.15 16.44 -0.29
CA ALA A 263 -29.36 17.42 -0.99
C ALA A 263 -29.83 18.89 -0.81
N TYR A 264 -31.09 19.13 -0.48
CA TYR A 264 -31.59 20.47 -0.19
C TYR A 264 -31.07 21.07 1.13
N LEU A 265 -30.54 20.22 2.03
CA LEU A 265 -29.94 20.64 3.29
C LEU A 265 -28.48 21.10 3.15
N LEU A 266 -27.83 20.90 2.00
CA LEU A 266 -26.43 21.26 1.80
C LEU A 266 -26.10 22.76 1.93
N ASN A 267 -27.12 23.62 1.93
CA ASN A 267 -26.95 25.04 2.17
C ASN A 267 -27.08 25.45 3.65
N ASP A 268 -27.39 24.53 4.54
CA ASP A 268 -27.51 24.84 5.96
C ASP A 268 -26.14 24.85 6.64
N PRO A 269 -25.60 26.00 7.06
CA PRO A 269 -24.27 26.10 7.65
C PRO A 269 -24.18 25.54 9.08
N ILE A 270 -25.28 25.15 9.70
CA ILE A 270 -25.34 24.63 11.07
C ILE A 270 -25.13 23.11 11.08
N LEU A 271 -25.43 22.46 9.96
CA LEU A 271 -25.32 21.02 9.84
C LEU A 271 -23.87 20.57 9.56
N ASP A 272 -23.45 19.50 10.23
CA ASP A 272 -22.20 18.79 9.92
C ASP A 272 -22.44 17.82 8.77
N HIS A 273 -22.08 18.25 7.54
CA HIS A 273 -22.25 17.45 6.33
C HIS A 273 -21.21 16.33 6.16
N GLY A 274 -20.21 16.27 7.04
CA GLY A 274 -19.07 15.36 6.95
C GLY A 274 -18.01 15.81 5.94
N ASN A 275 -16.79 15.27 6.09
CA ASN A 275 -15.61 15.80 5.40
C ASN A 275 -15.76 15.87 3.86
N PHE A 276 -16.39 14.87 3.24
CA PHE A 276 -16.53 14.85 1.78
C PHE A 276 -17.42 16.01 1.29
N LEU A 277 -18.62 16.13 1.84
CA LEU A 277 -19.56 17.17 1.40
C LEU A 277 -19.09 18.56 1.80
N GLU A 278 -18.46 18.72 2.98
CA GLU A 278 -17.84 19.99 3.38
C GLU A 278 -16.74 20.43 2.40
N MET A 279 -15.88 19.52 1.96
CA MET A 279 -14.86 19.82 0.95
C MET A 279 -15.46 20.16 -0.42
N ILE A 280 -16.53 19.46 -0.82
CA ILE A 280 -17.26 19.77 -2.06
C ILE A 280 -17.93 21.16 -1.98
N ILE A 281 -18.57 21.49 -0.86
CA ILE A 281 -19.18 22.80 -0.61
C ILE A 281 -18.10 23.89 -0.61
N LEU A 282 -16.96 23.65 0.04
CA LEU A 282 -15.85 24.60 0.03
C LEU A 282 -15.31 24.86 -1.39
N LEU A 283 -15.04 23.80 -2.15
CA LEU A 283 -14.54 23.91 -3.52
C LEU A 283 -15.54 24.61 -4.44
N SER A 284 -16.84 24.36 -4.26
CA SER A 284 -17.88 24.98 -5.09
C SER A 284 -17.90 26.52 -5.01
N LYS A 285 -17.35 27.09 -3.92
CA LYS A 285 -17.23 28.56 -3.79
C LYS A 285 -16.22 29.16 -4.78
N TYR A 286 -15.30 28.35 -5.28
CA TYR A 286 -14.20 28.77 -6.15
C TYR A 286 -14.24 28.11 -7.54
N ASP A 287 -14.96 27.00 -7.72
CA ASP A 287 -15.11 26.30 -8.99
C ASP A 287 -16.52 26.48 -9.55
N ALA A 288 -16.65 27.19 -10.65
CA ALA A 288 -17.93 27.52 -11.27
C ALA A 288 -18.72 26.30 -11.76
N VAL A 289 -18.03 25.26 -12.25
CA VAL A 289 -18.65 24.02 -12.74
C VAL A 289 -19.27 23.25 -11.58
N LEU A 290 -18.54 23.13 -10.48
CA LEU A 290 -19.03 22.46 -9.27
C LEU A 290 -20.17 23.24 -8.62
N ASN A 291 -20.10 24.58 -8.61
CA ASN A 291 -21.15 25.45 -8.09
C ASN A 291 -22.45 25.31 -8.90
N GLU A 292 -22.36 25.36 -10.24
CA GLU A 292 -23.53 25.16 -11.12
C GLU A 292 -24.20 23.80 -10.84
N HIS A 293 -23.38 22.75 -10.70
CA HIS A 293 -23.85 21.38 -10.39
C HIS A 293 -24.54 21.31 -9.03
N LEU A 294 -23.90 21.81 -7.97
CA LEU A 294 -24.48 21.85 -6.62
C LEU A 294 -25.80 22.59 -6.57
N ASN A 295 -25.87 23.81 -7.15
CA ASN A 295 -27.09 24.59 -7.20
C ASN A 295 -28.22 23.87 -7.97
N LYS A 296 -27.89 23.18 -9.08
CA LYS A 296 -28.85 22.35 -9.82
C LYS A 296 -29.41 21.22 -8.94
N ILE A 297 -28.53 20.55 -8.15
CA ILE A 297 -28.91 19.47 -7.26
C ILE A 297 -29.80 19.97 -6.13
N ILE A 298 -29.40 21.04 -5.44
CA ILE A 298 -30.14 21.62 -4.31
C ILE A 298 -31.51 22.06 -4.75
N ASN A 299 -31.61 22.88 -5.81
CA ASN A 299 -32.86 23.37 -6.35
C ASN A 299 -33.80 22.25 -6.80
N THR A 300 -33.25 21.17 -7.39
CA THR A 300 -34.07 20.03 -7.82
C THR A 300 -34.58 19.24 -6.62
N SER A 301 -33.69 18.99 -5.63
CA SER A 301 -34.07 18.32 -4.39
C SER A 301 -35.13 19.09 -3.60
N GLU A 302 -35.02 20.40 -3.51
CA GLU A 302 -35.98 21.27 -2.86
C GLU A 302 -37.35 21.26 -3.55
N LYS A 303 -37.37 21.32 -4.90
CA LYS A 303 -38.63 21.19 -5.69
C LYS A 303 -39.29 19.83 -5.47
N MET A 304 -38.56 18.74 -5.37
CA MET A 304 -39.07 17.40 -5.09
C MET A 304 -39.62 17.32 -3.67
N HIS A 305 -38.92 17.87 -2.69
CA HIS A 305 -39.36 17.94 -1.29
C HIS A 305 -40.68 18.70 -1.16
N LYS A 306 -40.80 19.87 -1.77
CA LYS A 306 -42.04 20.69 -1.77
C LYS A 306 -43.23 20.00 -2.46
N ARG A 307 -42.99 19.06 -3.38
CA ARG A 307 -44.00 18.23 -4.04
C ARG A 307 -44.38 16.97 -3.25
N GLY A 308 -43.82 16.75 -2.07
CA GLY A 308 -44.10 15.58 -1.24
C GLY A 308 -43.56 14.25 -1.79
N SER A 309 -42.64 14.30 -2.75
CA SER A 309 -42.00 13.10 -3.32
C SER A 309 -41.00 12.48 -2.33
N GLN A 310 -41.23 11.24 -1.95
CA GLN A 310 -40.32 10.49 -1.07
C GLN A 310 -39.10 9.86 -1.82
N GLY A 311 -39.04 9.91 -3.14
CA GLY A 311 -38.02 9.28 -3.96
C GLY A 311 -37.11 10.30 -4.66
N ARG A 312 -35.86 9.91 -4.89
CA ARG A 312 -34.87 10.73 -5.61
C ARG A 312 -35.09 10.80 -7.13
N GLY A 313 -36.03 10.01 -7.67
CA GLY A 313 -36.25 9.85 -9.11
C GLY A 313 -34.99 9.36 -9.83
N SER A 314 -34.90 9.60 -11.15
CA SER A 314 -33.70 9.28 -11.98
C SER A 314 -32.60 10.36 -11.91
N PHE A 315 -32.63 11.25 -10.92
CA PHE A 315 -31.70 12.36 -10.82
C PHE A 315 -30.31 11.93 -10.33
N VAL A 316 -29.30 12.06 -11.18
CA VAL A 316 -27.90 11.70 -10.89
C VAL A 316 -27.23 12.86 -10.16
N THR A 317 -26.92 12.68 -8.88
CA THR A 317 -26.25 13.70 -8.06
C THR A 317 -24.73 13.59 -8.08
N LEU A 318 -24.18 12.43 -8.38
CA LEU A 318 -22.76 12.05 -8.22
C LEU A 318 -22.24 12.14 -6.76
N LEU A 319 -23.03 12.71 -5.83
CA LEU A 319 -22.67 12.91 -4.42
C LEU A 319 -23.28 11.85 -3.49
N SER A 320 -23.99 10.86 -4.03
CA SER A 320 -24.62 9.80 -3.24
C SER A 320 -23.56 8.83 -2.69
N HIS A 321 -23.86 8.19 -1.54
CA HIS A 321 -23.02 7.13 -0.97
C HIS A 321 -22.63 6.09 -2.02
N TYR A 322 -23.60 5.65 -2.80
CA TYR A 322 -23.38 4.66 -3.85
C TYR A 322 -22.37 5.14 -4.92
N SER A 323 -22.47 6.41 -5.34
CA SER A 323 -21.52 6.98 -6.31
C SER A 323 -20.12 7.06 -5.74
N ILE A 324 -19.97 7.49 -4.48
CA ILE A 324 -18.69 7.59 -3.79
C ILE A 324 -18.07 6.20 -3.62
N ASP A 325 -18.86 5.23 -3.13
CA ASP A 325 -18.40 3.86 -2.94
C ASP A 325 -17.95 3.21 -4.27
N ASN A 326 -18.66 3.50 -5.37
CA ASN A 326 -18.25 3.05 -6.71
C ASN A 326 -16.93 3.69 -7.16
N VAL A 327 -16.73 4.98 -6.92
CA VAL A 327 -15.46 5.65 -7.23
C VAL A 327 -14.32 5.05 -6.41
N VAL A 328 -14.50 4.90 -5.09
CA VAL A 328 -13.49 4.30 -4.19
C VAL A 328 -13.18 2.87 -4.62
N THR A 329 -14.18 2.07 -4.94
CA THR A 329 -14.02 0.68 -5.41
C THR A 329 -13.29 0.64 -6.76
N SER A 330 -13.60 1.55 -7.68
CA SER A 330 -12.93 1.64 -8.97
C SER A 330 -11.45 2.00 -8.82
N ILE A 331 -11.12 2.98 -7.96
CA ILE A 331 -9.74 3.35 -7.63
C ILE A 331 -9.01 2.15 -7.03
N SER A 332 -9.61 1.46 -6.06
CA SER A 332 -9.03 0.26 -5.43
C SER A 332 -8.77 -0.85 -6.45
N SER A 333 -9.72 -1.09 -7.36
CA SER A 333 -9.59 -2.10 -8.42
C SER A 333 -8.47 -1.74 -9.40
N LEU A 334 -8.34 -0.47 -9.76
CA LEU A 334 -7.26 0.02 -10.62
C LEU A 334 -5.87 -0.18 -9.96
N ILE A 335 -5.75 0.18 -8.68
CA ILE A 335 -4.51 -0.04 -7.91
C ILE A 335 -4.16 -1.52 -7.86
N LYS A 336 -5.14 -2.39 -7.54
CA LYS A 336 -4.93 -3.84 -7.48
C LYS A 336 -4.53 -4.42 -8.83
N SER A 337 -5.17 -4.01 -9.92
CA SER A 337 -4.82 -4.47 -11.27
C SER A 337 -3.43 -4.02 -11.70
N THR A 338 -3.05 -2.78 -11.37
CA THR A 338 -1.70 -2.27 -11.63
C THR A 338 -0.64 -3.06 -10.86
N ILE A 339 -0.86 -3.32 -9.56
CA ILE A 339 0.06 -4.14 -8.75
C ILE A 339 0.14 -5.56 -9.33
N SER A 340 -0.99 -6.18 -9.68
CA SER A 340 -1.02 -7.50 -10.30
C SER A 340 -0.20 -7.56 -11.59
N ASN A 341 -0.39 -6.59 -12.49
CA ASN A 341 0.35 -6.51 -13.74
C ASN A 341 1.86 -6.32 -13.51
N GLN A 342 2.25 -5.47 -12.56
CA GLN A 342 3.65 -5.28 -12.18
C GLN A 342 4.28 -6.56 -11.65
N ILE A 343 3.57 -7.33 -10.81
CA ILE A 343 4.07 -8.60 -10.28
C ILE A 343 4.19 -9.66 -11.38
N LYS A 344 3.23 -9.71 -12.31
CA LYS A 344 3.29 -10.61 -13.47
C LYS A 344 4.48 -10.28 -14.39
N GLN A 345 4.79 -9.00 -14.57
CA GLN A 345 5.98 -8.58 -15.32
C GLN A 345 7.29 -8.91 -14.60
N SER A 346 7.30 -8.84 -13.28
CA SER A 346 8.45 -9.22 -12.45
C SER A 346 8.70 -10.73 -12.42
N ASP A 347 7.70 -11.54 -12.69
CA ASP A 347 7.69 -13.01 -12.66
C ASP A 347 8.07 -13.65 -11.32
N MET A 348 8.52 -12.89 -10.33
CA MET A 348 8.81 -13.37 -8.98
C MET A 348 8.44 -12.33 -7.93
N PHE A 349 8.05 -12.81 -6.74
CA PHE A 349 7.72 -11.96 -5.61
C PHE A 349 8.02 -12.64 -4.28
N SER A 350 8.07 -11.85 -3.23
CA SER A 350 8.15 -12.32 -1.84
C SER A 350 6.99 -11.77 -1.01
N VAL A 351 6.65 -12.50 0.06
CA VAL A 351 5.53 -12.18 0.94
C VAL A 351 6.05 -11.65 2.27
N LEU A 352 5.53 -10.49 2.70
CA LEU A 352 5.66 -10.00 4.06
C LEU A 352 4.29 -10.12 4.70
N ILE A 353 4.21 -10.80 5.83
CA ILE A 353 2.96 -11.03 6.54
C ILE A 353 3.16 -10.77 8.03
N ASP A 354 2.19 -10.09 8.64
CA ASP A 354 2.20 -9.74 10.05
C ASP A 354 0.78 -9.60 10.58
N THR A 355 0.60 -9.72 11.89
CA THR A 355 -0.70 -9.58 12.54
C THR A 355 -0.63 -8.60 13.71
N THR A 356 -1.72 -7.90 13.95
CA THR A 356 -1.89 -7.03 15.11
C THR A 356 -3.32 -6.98 15.56
N GLN A 357 -3.53 -6.78 16.85
CA GLN A 357 -4.86 -6.51 17.38
C GLN A 357 -5.23 -5.04 17.13
N ASP A 358 -6.40 -4.83 16.59
CA ASP A 358 -6.98 -3.50 16.44
C ASP A 358 -7.65 -3.02 17.74
N ILE A 359 -8.22 -1.82 17.71
CA ILE A 359 -8.90 -1.22 18.87
C ILE A 359 -10.17 -2.00 19.29
N SER A 360 -10.73 -2.81 18.37
CA SER A 360 -11.87 -3.71 18.62
C SER A 360 -11.44 -5.07 19.18
N VAL A 361 -10.14 -5.27 19.47
CA VAL A 361 -9.56 -6.55 19.91
C VAL A 361 -9.70 -7.65 18.82
N MET A 362 -9.82 -7.26 17.58
CA MET A 362 -9.84 -8.17 16.43
C MET A 362 -8.44 -8.26 15.85
N ASP A 363 -7.96 -9.48 15.59
CA ASP A 363 -6.68 -9.69 14.93
C ASP A 363 -6.79 -9.33 13.45
N GLN A 364 -5.96 -8.39 13.02
CA GLN A 364 -5.84 -7.94 11.63
C GLN A 364 -4.54 -8.46 11.02
N CYS A 365 -4.64 -9.10 9.88
CA CYS A 365 -3.51 -9.61 9.11
C CYS A 365 -3.21 -8.67 7.93
N SER A 366 -1.98 -8.17 7.88
CA SER A 366 -1.46 -7.36 6.78
C SER A 366 -0.62 -8.22 5.85
N ILE A 367 -0.90 -8.16 4.54
CA ILE A 367 -0.16 -8.86 3.50
C ILE A 367 0.43 -7.84 2.54
N VAL A 368 1.75 -7.82 2.45
CA VAL A 368 2.53 -6.97 1.56
C VAL A 368 3.31 -7.86 0.61
N LEU A 369 3.31 -7.53 -0.67
CA LEU A 369 4.12 -8.22 -1.68
C LEU A 369 5.32 -7.34 -2.06
N ARG A 370 6.51 -7.97 -2.09
CA ARG A 370 7.76 -7.37 -2.51
C ARG A 370 8.18 -7.96 -3.85
N TYR A 371 8.49 -7.11 -4.81
CA TYR A 371 8.93 -7.46 -6.15
C TYR A 371 9.79 -6.36 -6.73
N VAL A 372 10.51 -6.67 -7.81
CA VAL A 372 11.42 -5.73 -8.47
C VAL A 372 10.97 -5.51 -9.91
N ILE A 373 10.80 -4.26 -10.29
CA ILE A 373 10.43 -3.86 -11.65
C ILE A 373 11.13 -2.55 -11.99
N ASN A 374 11.58 -2.39 -13.23
CA ASN A 374 12.23 -1.17 -13.75
C ASN A 374 13.38 -0.65 -12.88
N GLY A 375 14.16 -1.53 -12.27
CA GLY A 375 15.29 -1.14 -11.41
C GLY A 375 14.87 -0.64 -10.01
N GLU A 376 13.61 -0.82 -9.61
CA GLU A 376 13.11 -0.41 -8.31
C GLU A 376 12.55 -1.58 -7.50
N ILE A 377 12.86 -1.57 -6.21
CA ILE A 377 12.29 -2.51 -5.24
C ILE A 377 10.95 -1.96 -4.77
N ASN A 378 9.89 -2.70 -5.02
CA ASN A 378 8.53 -2.35 -4.64
C ASN A 378 8.04 -3.21 -3.48
N GLU A 379 7.46 -2.58 -2.46
CA GLU A 379 6.75 -3.22 -1.35
C GLU A 379 5.34 -2.64 -1.31
N LYS A 380 4.35 -3.40 -1.81
CA LYS A 380 2.96 -2.92 -1.93
C LYS A 380 2.04 -3.72 -1.01
N LEU A 381 1.23 -3.00 -0.23
CA LEU A 381 0.16 -3.60 0.56
C LEU A 381 -0.94 -4.10 -0.39
N VAL A 382 -1.27 -5.37 -0.31
CA VAL A 382 -2.29 -5.99 -1.16
C VAL A 382 -3.56 -6.38 -0.40
N ALA A 383 -3.43 -6.66 0.90
CA ALA A 383 -4.59 -6.98 1.72
C ALA A 383 -4.37 -6.62 3.20
N VAL A 384 -5.45 -6.19 3.85
CA VAL A 384 -5.63 -6.19 5.31
C VAL A 384 -6.89 -6.97 5.59
N LYS A 385 -6.77 -8.13 6.24
CA LYS A 385 -7.89 -9.03 6.48
C LYS A 385 -8.03 -9.36 7.95
N CYS A 386 -9.27 -9.49 8.42
CA CYS A 386 -9.53 -10.00 9.76
C CYS A 386 -9.05 -11.45 9.86
N CYS A 387 -8.23 -11.74 10.85
CA CYS A 387 -7.67 -13.06 11.11
C CYS A 387 -8.54 -13.75 12.17
N THR A 388 -9.47 -14.58 11.72
CA THR A 388 -10.32 -15.41 12.61
C THR A 388 -9.63 -16.69 13.05
N ASP A 389 -8.65 -17.15 12.28
CA ASP A 389 -7.80 -18.29 12.56
C ASP A 389 -6.33 -17.87 12.47
N SER A 390 -5.71 -17.66 13.63
CA SER A 390 -4.31 -17.26 13.76
C SER A 390 -3.31 -18.44 13.70
N THR A 391 -3.74 -19.62 13.27
CA THR A 391 -2.84 -20.76 12.99
C THR A 391 -2.05 -20.51 11.71
N GLY A 392 -0.92 -21.22 11.54
CA GLY A 392 -0.14 -21.15 10.31
C GLY A 392 -0.94 -21.55 9.07
N GLU A 393 -1.88 -22.48 9.18
CA GLU A 393 -2.78 -22.88 8.10
C GLU A 393 -3.80 -21.77 7.80
N GLY A 394 -4.38 -21.13 8.81
CA GLY A 394 -5.30 -20.00 8.65
C GLY A 394 -4.62 -18.84 7.94
N MET A 395 -3.39 -18.52 8.31
CA MET A 395 -2.57 -17.50 7.62
C MET A 395 -2.31 -17.85 6.15
N MET A 396 -2.04 -19.12 5.85
CA MET A 396 -1.85 -19.61 4.49
C MET A 396 -3.12 -19.44 3.65
N LYS A 397 -4.29 -19.73 4.19
CA LYS A 397 -5.58 -19.53 3.53
C LYS A 397 -5.87 -18.04 3.26
N LEU A 398 -5.51 -17.16 4.19
CA LEU A 398 -5.61 -15.69 3.98
C LEU A 398 -4.71 -15.24 2.83
N LEU A 399 -3.45 -15.69 2.78
CA LEU A 399 -2.53 -15.40 1.69
C LEU A 399 -3.07 -15.90 0.34
N GLN A 400 -3.50 -17.18 0.28
CA GLN A 400 -4.06 -17.76 -0.95
C GLN A 400 -5.27 -16.96 -1.45
N SER A 401 -6.18 -16.59 -0.56
CA SER A 401 -7.33 -15.75 -0.89
C SER A 401 -6.93 -14.36 -1.43
N ALA A 402 -5.87 -13.75 -0.88
CA ALA A 402 -5.36 -12.47 -1.36
C ALA A 402 -4.72 -12.59 -2.75
N LEU A 403 -3.88 -13.61 -2.97
CA LEU A 403 -3.23 -13.85 -4.26
C LEU A 403 -4.25 -14.24 -5.35
N PHE A 404 -5.24 -15.05 -5.02
CA PHE A 404 -6.32 -15.41 -5.93
C PHE A 404 -7.11 -14.17 -6.40
N SER A 405 -7.40 -13.23 -5.49
CA SER A 405 -8.09 -11.99 -5.86
C SER A 405 -7.29 -11.06 -6.79
N LEU A 406 -5.97 -11.29 -6.89
CA LEU A 406 -5.04 -10.56 -7.75
C LEU A 406 -4.60 -11.36 -8.98
N ASP A 407 -5.13 -12.59 -9.14
CA ASP A 407 -4.71 -13.51 -10.20
C ASP A 407 -3.17 -13.71 -10.26
N ILE A 408 -2.56 -13.93 -9.08
CA ILE A 408 -1.12 -14.15 -8.91
C ILE A 408 -0.87 -15.60 -8.53
N ASN A 409 0.06 -16.24 -9.25
CA ASN A 409 0.45 -17.62 -8.99
C ASN A 409 1.41 -17.71 -7.79
N ILE A 410 0.99 -18.42 -6.73
CA ILE A 410 1.76 -18.58 -5.49
C ILE A 410 3.09 -19.35 -5.69
N THR A 411 3.21 -20.17 -6.73
CA THR A 411 4.45 -20.92 -7.03
C THR A 411 5.60 -19.99 -7.44
N ARG A 412 5.31 -18.75 -7.84
CA ARG A 412 6.31 -17.72 -8.13
C ARG A 412 6.80 -16.97 -6.89
N CYS A 413 6.37 -17.39 -5.69
CA CYS A 413 6.84 -16.84 -4.43
C CYS A 413 8.25 -17.38 -4.10
N ILE A 414 9.25 -16.50 -4.11
CA ILE A 414 10.65 -16.85 -3.84
C ILE A 414 11.05 -16.67 -2.38
N GLY A 415 10.25 -16.00 -1.58
CA GLY A 415 10.61 -15.77 -0.18
C GLY A 415 9.48 -15.21 0.67
N ASN A 416 9.69 -15.29 1.98
CA ASN A 416 8.80 -14.64 2.94
C ASN A 416 9.57 -14.06 4.11
N ALA A 417 9.02 -13.00 4.72
CA ALA A 417 9.48 -12.47 6.00
C ALA A 417 8.35 -12.48 7.01
N THR A 418 8.62 -13.07 8.17
CA THR A 418 7.69 -13.12 9.30
C THR A 418 8.40 -12.79 10.61
N ASP A 419 7.64 -12.59 11.67
CA ASP A 419 8.16 -12.52 13.03
C ASP A 419 8.56 -13.91 13.56
N GLY A 420 9.07 -13.97 14.78
CA GLY A 420 9.50 -15.21 15.41
C GLY A 420 8.40 -16.02 16.10
N ALA A 421 7.14 -15.68 15.90
CA ALA A 421 6.02 -16.33 16.57
C ALA A 421 5.86 -17.81 16.13
N ALA A 422 5.41 -18.66 17.03
CA ALA A 422 5.30 -20.11 16.78
C ALA A 422 4.32 -20.46 15.65
N ASN A 423 3.23 -19.70 15.49
CA ASN A 423 2.28 -19.83 14.40
C ASN A 423 2.89 -19.46 13.02
N MET A 424 3.92 -18.63 13.02
CA MET A 424 4.64 -18.24 11.81
C MET A 424 5.76 -19.20 11.46
N GLN A 425 6.61 -19.56 12.43
CA GLN A 425 7.85 -20.34 12.21
C GLN A 425 7.82 -21.77 12.71
N GLY A 426 6.71 -22.25 13.26
CA GLY A 426 6.61 -23.64 13.76
C GLY A 426 6.97 -24.67 12.69
N MET A 427 7.91 -25.58 13.03
CA MET A 427 8.54 -26.53 12.11
C MET A 427 7.53 -27.39 11.32
N TYR A 428 6.40 -27.76 11.93
CA TYR A 428 5.41 -28.65 11.32
C TYR A 428 4.13 -27.95 10.89
N LYS A 429 3.67 -26.93 11.66
CA LYS A 429 2.36 -26.27 11.51
C LYS A 429 2.45 -24.76 11.38
N GLY A 430 3.64 -24.20 11.28
CA GLY A 430 3.83 -22.78 11.06
C GLY A 430 3.47 -22.37 9.63
N PHE A 431 3.16 -21.11 9.44
CA PHE A 431 2.87 -20.51 8.13
C PHE A 431 3.96 -20.82 7.10
N THR A 432 5.23 -20.65 7.48
CA THR A 432 6.40 -20.94 6.62
C THR A 432 6.41 -22.38 6.12
N SER A 433 6.05 -23.35 6.99
CA SER A 433 5.99 -24.77 6.62
C SER A 433 4.86 -25.05 5.64
N TRP A 434 3.72 -24.38 5.78
CA TRP A 434 2.62 -24.48 4.81
C TRP A 434 2.97 -23.84 3.48
N LEU A 435 3.62 -22.67 3.50
CA LEU A 435 4.06 -22.00 2.28
C LEU A 435 5.10 -22.84 1.52
N SER A 436 6.04 -23.48 2.21
CA SER A 436 7.05 -24.37 1.61
C SER A 436 6.46 -25.58 0.88
N LYS A 437 5.26 -26.04 1.26
CA LYS A 437 4.57 -27.13 0.55
C LYS A 437 4.07 -26.69 -0.82
N THR A 438 3.70 -25.40 -0.97
CA THR A 438 3.13 -24.86 -2.20
C THR A 438 4.19 -24.17 -3.06
N ALA A 439 5.16 -23.50 -2.43
CA ALA A 439 6.31 -22.84 -3.05
C ALA A 439 7.61 -23.41 -2.44
N PRO A 440 8.11 -24.61 -2.89
CA PRO A 440 9.25 -25.30 -2.28
C PRO A 440 10.54 -24.49 -2.32
N GLU A 441 10.71 -23.66 -3.34
CA GLU A 441 11.94 -22.90 -3.55
C GLU A 441 11.97 -21.59 -2.74
N GLN A 442 10.91 -21.29 -2.00
CA GLN A 442 10.86 -20.09 -1.17
C GLN A 442 11.94 -20.09 -0.07
N VAL A 443 12.47 -18.90 0.23
CA VAL A 443 13.45 -18.66 1.27
C VAL A 443 12.77 -17.95 2.43
N HIS A 444 12.82 -18.54 3.61
CA HIS A 444 12.33 -17.88 4.81
C HIS A 444 13.39 -16.95 5.40
N VAL A 445 13.05 -15.71 5.59
CA VAL A 445 13.87 -14.71 6.29
C VAL A 445 13.17 -14.30 7.58
N TRP A 446 13.82 -14.52 8.71
CA TRP A 446 13.35 -13.98 9.97
C TRP A 446 13.54 -12.46 9.96
N CYS A 447 12.47 -11.70 10.17
CA CYS A 447 12.50 -10.24 10.12
C CYS A 447 13.64 -9.65 10.96
N TYR A 448 14.62 -9.01 10.30
CA TYR A 448 15.82 -8.48 10.95
C TYR A 448 15.50 -7.39 11.98
N SER A 449 14.49 -6.56 11.74
CA SER A 449 14.01 -5.56 12.72
C SER A 449 13.48 -6.22 13.98
N HIS A 450 12.69 -7.29 13.84
CA HIS A 450 12.16 -8.05 14.96
C HIS A 450 13.26 -8.81 15.71
N VAL A 451 14.20 -9.42 14.98
CA VAL A 451 15.37 -10.09 15.57
C VAL A 451 16.19 -9.14 16.40
N LEU A 452 16.50 -7.93 15.91
CA LEU A 452 17.23 -6.91 16.68
C LEU A 452 16.47 -6.51 17.95
N ASN A 453 15.13 -6.38 17.85
CA ASN A 453 14.30 -6.12 19.04
C ASN A 453 14.42 -7.25 20.07
N LEU A 454 14.40 -8.52 19.66
CA LEU A 454 14.56 -9.66 20.54
C LEU A 454 15.95 -9.69 21.19
N VAL A 455 17.02 -9.40 20.44
CA VAL A 455 18.40 -9.30 20.97
C VAL A 455 18.47 -8.32 22.14
N ILE A 456 17.93 -7.12 21.96
CA ILE A 456 17.90 -6.09 23.01
C ILE A 456 16.98 -6.47 24.17
N CYS A 457 15.84 -7.10 23.87
CA CYS A 457 14.93 -7.59 24.93
C CYS A 457 15.58 -8.67 25.80
N ASP A 458 16.32 -9.60 25.21
CA ASP A 458 17.03 -10.64 25.95
C ASP A 458 18.11 -10.02 26.85
N ALA A 459 18.87 -9.06 26.35
CA ALA A 459 19.89 -8.35 27.12
C ALA A 459 19.30 -7.54 28.29
N THR A 460 18.09 -7.02 28.13
CA THR A 460 17.42 -6.22 29.19
C THR A 460 16.65 -7.06 30.21
N LYS A 461 16.34 -8.32 29.90
CA LYS A 461 15.55 -9.20 30.79
C LYS A 461 16.40 -10.15 31.62
N ASN A 462 17.54 -10.61 31.10
CA ASN A 462 18.33 -11.68 31.73
C ASN A 462 19.03 -11.26 33.03
N PRO A 463 19.79 -10.14 33.16
CA PRO A 463 20.27 -9.72 34.46
C PRO A 463 19.19 -9.06 35.27
N VAL A 464 18.87 -9.62 36.45
CA VAL A 464 17.79 -9.12 37.34
C VAL A 464 17.97 -7.62 37.65
N LYS A 465 19.21 -7.16 37.87
CA LYS A 465 19.52 -5.75 38.14
C LYS A 465 19.12 -4.84 36.98
N VAL A 466 19.35 -5.27 35.74
CA VAL A 466 18.99 -4.53 34.52
C VAL A 466 17.47 -4.48 34.37
N ALA A 467 16.79 -5.61 34.55
CA ALA A 467 15.32 -5.66 34.48
C ALA A 467 14.69 -4.73 35.54
N THR A 468 15.25 -4.74 36.78
CA THR A 468 14.82 -3.84 37.86
C THR A 468 15.05 -2.38 37.48
N PHE A 469 16.21 -2.04 36.92
CA PHE A 469 16.50 -0.67 36.48
C PHE A 469 15.48 -0.18 35.43
N PHE A 470 15.20 -0.94 34.38
CA PHE A 470 14.18 -0.52 33.41
C PHE A 470 12.77 -0.44 34.01
N SER A 471 12.46 -1.27 34.99
CA SER A 471 11.21 -1.15 35.76
C SER A 471 11.14 0.15 36.57
N ILE A 472 12.26 0.59 37.16
CA ILE A 472 12.35 1.87 37.87
C ILE A 472 12.12 3.03 36.90
N ILE A 473 12.81 3.06 35.76
CA ILE A 473 12.65 4.09 34.73
C ILE A 473 11.19 4.18 34.24
N ASN A 474 10.57 3.02 33.98
CA ASN A 474 9.16 3.00 33.60
C ASN A 474 8.24 3.49 34.73
N SER A 475 8.54 3.10 35.97
CA SER A 475 7.78 3.52 37.17
C SER A 475 7.84 5.03 37.37
N CYS A 476 8.96 5.70 37.09
CA CYS A 476 9.05 7.16 37.10
C CYS A 476 8.08 7.80 36.10
N ALA A 477 8.06 7.34 34.85
CA ALA A 477 7.16 7.87 33.84
C ALA A 477 5.68 7.65 34.20
N VAL A 478 5.33 6.46 34.70
CA VAL A 478 3.97 6.11 35.14
C VAL A 478 3.57 6.94 36.36
N PHE A 479 4.47 7.13 37.32
CA PHE A 479 4.24 7.90 38.55
C PHE A 479 3.77 9.34 38.27
N PHE A 480 4.39 10.03 37.32
CA PHE A 480 3.96 11.38 36.93
C PHE A 480 2.69 11.37 36.09
N LYS A 481 2.51 10.37 35.18
CA LYS A 481 1.35 10.30 34.32
C LYS A 481 0.03 10.05 35.06
N GLU A 482 0.09 9.32 36.17
CA GLU A 482 -1.11 8.94 36.97
C GLU A 482 -1.77 10.09 37.71
N SER A 483 -1.10 11.23 37.88
CA SER A 483 -1.65 12.34 38.69
C SER A 483 -1.35 13.70 38.10
N TYR A 484 -2.42 14.51 37.97
CA TYR A 484 -2.33 15.89 37.52
C TYR A 484 -1.47 16.75 38.45
N GLN A 485 -1.61 16.57 39.81
CA GLN A 485 -0.83 17.30 40.81
C GLN A 485 0.68 17.03 40.66
N ARG A 486 1.08 15.74 40.53
CA ARG A 486 2.49 15.35 40.32
C ARG A 486 3.00 15.88 38.98
N MET A 487 2.16 15.84 37.93
CA MET A 487 2.51 16.37 36.60
C MET A 487 2.69 17.90 36.62
N ASN A 488 1.95 18.63 37.45
CA ASN A 488 2.12 20.08 37.59
C ASN A 488 3.45 20.42 38.24
N ILE A 489 3.85 19.69 39.33
CA ILE A 489 5.18 19.86 39.93
C ILE A 489 6.27 19.58 38.92
N TRP A 490 6.15 18.51 38.14
CA TRP A 490 7.06 18.21 37.06
C TRP A 490 7.18 19.33 36.02
N LYS A 491 6.05 19.88 35.57
CA LYS A 491 6.04 20.99 34.62
C LYS A 491 6.63 22.27 35.18
N SER A 492 6.36 22.60 36.45
CA SER A 492 6.90 23.82 37.06
C SER A 492 8.43 23.79 37.14
N ILE A 493 9.03 22.64 37.51
CA ILE A 493 10.48 22.50 37.63
C ILE A 493 11.14 22.39 36.26
N SER A 494 10.60 21.53 35.36
CA SER A 494 11.20 21.31 34.03
C SER A 494 11.10 22.53 33.08
N ASN A 495 10.20 23.50 33.35
CA ASN A 495 10.10 24.72 32.54
C ASN A 495 11.14 25.78 32.95
N ASN A 496 11.66 25.75 34.17
CA ASN A 496 12.59 26.76 34.64
C ASN A 496 14.01 26.59 34.08
N HIS A 497 14.38 25.37 33.65
CA HIS A 497 15.76 25.06 33.26
C HIS A 497 15.99 24.91 31.75
N HIS A 498 14.94 24.71 30.94
CA HIS A 498 15.09 24.40 29.51
C HIS A 498 13.99 25.01 28.63
N ASP A 499 14.14 26.26 28.23
CA ASP A 499 13.16 26.96 27.37
C ASP A 499 12.99 26.34 25.96
N ASN A 500 13.96 25.57 25.51
CA ASN A 500 14.01 25.05 24.14
C ASN A 500 13.56 23.61 23.96
N ILE A 501 13.22 22.85 25.02
CA ILE A 501 12.84 21.44 24.89
C ILE A 501 11.34 21.31 24.62
N ARG A 502 10.97 21.04 23.38
CA ARG A 502 9.55 20.87 22.92
C ARG A 502 8.78 19.74 23.62
N ASN A 503 9.43 18.73 24.21
CA ASN A 503 8.79 17.55 24.79
C ASN A 503 9.44 17.14 26.13
N LYS A 504 9.00 17.80 27.19
CA LYS A 504 9.48 17.55 28.57
C LYS A 504 8.79 16.38 29.29
N ARG A 505 8.00 15.55 28.60
CA ARG A 505 7.30 14.40 29.24
C ARG A 505 8.21 13.18 29.31
N LEU A 506 8.22 12.50 30.44
CA LEU A 506 8.89 11.21 30.60
C LEU A 506 8.20 10.15 29.73
N GLN A 507 9.00 9.30 29.06
CA GLN A 507 8.54 8.29 28.15
C GLN A 507 8.21 7.00 28.87
N ILE A 508 6.98 6.49 28.67
CA ILE A 508 6.60 5.15 29.14
C ILE A 508 7.26 4.10 28.25
N ILE A 509 7.83 3.09 28.87
CA ILE A 509 8.48 1.97 28.21
C ILE A 509 7.42 0.91 27.91
N GLY A 510 7.08 0.76 26.60
CA GLY A 510 6.25 -0.36 26.15
C GLY A 510 7.07 -1.66 26.06
N GLU A 511 6.39 -2.79 26.18
CA GLU A 511 7.04 -4.11 26.17
C GLU A 511 7.54 -4.53 24.77
N THR A 512 6.89 -4.05 23.71
CA THR A 512 7.06 -4.53 22.34
C THR A 512 8.18 -3.85 21.55
N ARG A 513 8.61 -2.63 21.92
CA ARG A 513 9.61 -1.87 21.15
C ARG A 513 10.73 -1.35 22.05
N TRP A 514 11.95 -1.81 21.82
CA TRP A 514 13.13 -1.36 22.55
C TRP A 514 13.49 0.12 22.33
N THR A 515 13.08 0.71 21.20
CA THR A 515 13.27 2.14 20.93
C THR A 515 12.65 3.04 21.99
N ALA A 516 11.57 2.58 22.64
CA ALA A 516 10.98 3.28 23.79
C ALA A 516 11.94 3.32 25.00
N LYS A 517 12.77 2.28 25.19
CA LYS A 517 13.81 2.24 26.23
C LYS A 517 14.91 3.26 25.93
N GLN A 518 15.40 3.30 24.68
CA GLN A 518 16.37 4.31 24.25
C GLN A 518 15.85 5.73 24.45
N THR A 519 14.62 6.00 24.00
CA THR A 519 14.00 7.33 24.15
C THR A 519 13.82 7.71 25.62
N ALA A 520 13.43 6.76 26.49
CA ALA A 520 13.29 6.99 27.91
C ALA A 520 14.64 7.35 28.58
N LEU A 521 15.71 6.60 28.24
CA LEU A 521 17.05 6.89 28.75
C LEU A 521 17.56 8.23 28.25
N ASN A 522 17.46 8.50 26.94
CA ASN A 522 17.92 9.76 26.37
C ASN A 522 17.20 10.98 26.97
N ARG A 523 15.94 10.85 27.38
CA ARG A 523 15.22 11.94 28.05
C ARG A 523 15.68 12.19 29.46
N ILE A 524 15.98 11.12 30.22
CA ILE A 524 16.39 11.25 31.61
C ILE A 524 17.88 11.62 31.69
N PHE A 525 18.75 10.94 30.97
CA PHE A 525 20.21 11.04 31.09
C PHE A 525 20.88 11.85 29.95
N GLY A 526 20.11 12.35 28.96
CA GLY A 526 20.68 13.00 27.77
C GLY A 526 21.15 12.01 26.73
N THR A 527 22.00 12.47 25.78
CA THR A 527 22.70 11.56 24.86
C THR A 527 24.02 11.13 25.49
N TYR A 528 24.59 9.97 25.06
CA TYR A 528 25.75 9.38 25.70
C TYR A 528 26.94 10.36 25.94
N ASP A 529 27.22 11.24 24.97
CA ASP A 529 28.34 12.18 25.04
C ASP A 529 27.89 13.64 25.32
N LYS A 530 26.57 13.92 25.41
CA LYS A 530 25.99 15.26 25.61
C LYS A 530 24.88 15.20 26.65
N PHE A 531 25.11 15.80 27.80
CA PHE A 531 24.20 15.75 28.94
C PHE A 531 23.36 17.02 29.09
N ASP A 532 23.45 18.00 28.16
CA ASP A 532 22.81 19.30 28.31
C ASP A 532 21.27 19.23 28.30
N ASP A 533 20.73 18.23 27.59
CA ASP A 533 19.30 18.00 27.49
C ASP A 533 18.77 16.95 28.49
N ALA A 534 19.57 16.55 29.48
CA ALA A 534 19.18 15.56 30.49
C ALA A 534 18.14 16.15 31.48
N LEU A 535 17.09 15.40 31.77
CA LEU A 535 16.05 15.76 32.74
C LEU A 535 16.24 15.02 34.08
N TYR A 536 17.45 14.52 34.34
CA TYR A 536 17.76 13.73 35.54
C TYR A 536 17.69 14.55 36.80
N THR A 537 18.29 15.74 36.80
CA THR A 537 18.32 16.65 37.96
C THR A 537 16.92 17.13 38.30
N GLU A 538 16.10 17.52 37.32
CA GLU A 538 14.71 17.90 37.51
C GLU A 538 13.89 16.74 38.08
N LEU A 539 14.17 15.51 37.62
CA LEU A 539 13.50 14.30 38.12
C LEU A 539 13.81 14.07 39.59
N ILE A 540 15.09 14.21 39.99
CA ILE A 540 15.53 14.09 41.40
C ILE A 540 14.85 15.16 42.26
N ILE A 541 14.90 16.44 41.85
CA ILE A 541 14.29 17.56 42.56
C ILE A 541 12.77 17.36 42.72
N CYS A 542 12.09 16.94 41.68
CA CYS A 542 10.65 16.66 41.72
C CYS A 542 10.30 15.53 42.68
N LEU A 543 11.05 14.41 42.63
CA LEU A 543 10.81 13.28 43.52
C LEU A 543 11.10 13.64 44.99
N SER A 544 12.15 14.42 45.27
CA SER A 544 12.47 14.94 46.60
C SER A 544 11.34 15.84 47.13
N LYS A 545 10.88 16.82 46.35
CA LYS A 545 9.76 17.69 46.73
C LYS A 545 8.47 16.90 47.02
N ILE A 546 8.19 15.81 46.25
CA ILE A 546 6.98 14.99 46.47
C ILE A 546 7.14 14.10 47.71
N SER A 547 8.33 13.54 47.97
CA SER A 547 8.58 12.65 49.08
C SER A 547 8.42 13.35 50.43
N ASN A 548 8.79 14.64 50.49
CA ASN A 548 8.82 15.44 51.72
C ASN A 548 7.56 16.33 51.91
N ASN A 549 6.69 16.39 50.92
CA ASN A 549 5.46 17.18 50.96
C ASN A 549 4.33 16.44 51.68
N GLU A 550 3.95 16.93 52.86
CA GLU A 550 2.86 16.36 53.69
C GLU A 550 1.48 16.41 53.00
N GLY A 551 1.28 17.25 52.01
CA GLY A 551 0.06 17.29 51.20
C GLY A 551 -0.22 16.04 50.38
N PHE A 552 0.78 15.17 50.20
CA PHE A 552 0.64 13.87 49.55
C PHE A 552 0.43 12.73 50.56
N LYS A 553 -0.36 11.74 50.18
CA LYS A 553 -0.59 10.52 50.95
C LYS A 553 0.74 9.80 51.26
N PRO A 554 0.86 9.14 52.42
CA PRO A 554 2.08 8.41 52.80
C PRO A 554 2.56 7.41 51.75
N ASP A 555 1.66 6.68 51.11
CA ASP A 555 1.99 5.71 50.03
C ASP A 555 2.65 6.39 48.82
N ILE A 556 2.21 7.61 48.46
CA ILE A 556 2.77 8.39 47.38
C ILE A 556 4.16 8.91 47.75
N ARG A 557 4.30 9.42 48.98
CA ARG A 557 5.60 9.88 49.50
C ARG A 557 6.62 8.75 49.56
N SER A 558 6.20 7.58 50.09
CA SER A 558 7.05 6.38 50.14
C SER A 558 7.47 5.91 48.73
N LYS A 559 6.54 5.93 47.75
CA LYS A 559 6.85 5.57 46.35
C LYS A 559 7.83 6.56 45.72
N ALA A 560 7.66 7.87 45.96
CA ALA A 560 8.57 8.90 45.48
C ALA A 560 9.98 8.71 46.07
N ASN A 561 10.09 8.46 47.39
CA ASN A 561 11.35 8.20 48.07
C ASN A 561 12.05 6.91 47.58
N CYS A 562 11.31 5.86 47.30
CA CYS A 562 11.84 4.61 46.72
C CYS A 562 12.39 4.83 45.31
N LEU A 563 11.72 5.62 44.47
CA LEU A 563 12.21 5.97 43.14
C LEU A 563 13.45 6.86 43.21
N LEU A 564 13.42 7.88 44.10
CA LEU A 564 14.53 8.79 44.34
C LEU A 564 15.77 8.02 44.80
N SER A 565 15.69 7.24 45.85
CA SER A 565 16.81 6.46 46.38
C SER A 565 17.37 5.44 45.36
N SER A 566 16.52 4.96 44.46
CA SER A 566 16.94 4.06 43.38
C SER A 566 17.70 4.80 42.28
N LEU A 567 17.29 6.01 41.92
CA LEU A 567 17.96 6.83 40.91
C LEU A 567 19.31 7.38 41.38
N LEU A 568 19.48 7.64 42.69
CA LEU A 568 20.74 8.13 43.25
C LEU A 568 21.85 7.07 43.31
N LYS A 569 21.54 5.77 43.06
CA LYS A 569 22.52 4.71 43.12
C LYS A 569 23.48 4.72 41.93
N TYR A 570 24.81 4.72 42.18
CA TYR A 570 25.85 4.61 41.21
C TYR A 570 25.62 3.46 40.19
N GLU A 571 25.25 2.29 40.72
CA GLU A 571 25.01 1.09 39.87
C GLU A 571 23.93 1.34 38.82
N ASN A 572 22.84 2.04 39.13
CA ASN A 572 21.75 2.31 38.21
C ASN A 572 22.16 3.36 37.16
N ILE A 573 22.93 4.37 37.54
CA ILE A 573 23.45 5.38 36.62
C ILE A 573 24.43 4.73 35.62
N LEU A 574 25.29 3.83 36.11
CA LEU A 574 26.23 3.09 35.27
C LEU A 574 25.49 2.16 34.29
N ILE A 575 24.40 1.49 34.71
CA ILE A 575 23.55 0.70 33.84
C ILE A 575 22.93 1.58 32.73
N ALA A 576 22.47 2.80 33.13
CA ALA A 576 21.94 3.76 32.13
C ALA A 576 22.98 4.07 31.04
N HIS A 577 24.20 4.47 31.43
CA HIS A 577 25.27 4.82 30.50
C HIS A 577 25.75 3.64 29.65
N MET A 578 25.80 2.44 30.23
CA MET A 578 26.06 1.21 29.48
C MET A 578 25.03 1.01 28.35
N PHE A 579 23.73 1.10 28.66
CA PHE A 579 22.70 0.93 27.65
C PHE A 579 22.62 2.10 26.67
N MET A 580 22.88 3.33 27.09
CA MET A 580 22.99 4.48 26.18
C MET A 580 24.11 4.26 25.16
N LYS A 581 25.25 3.69 25.56
CA LYS A 581 26.35 3.31 24.63
C LYS A 581 25.92 2.19 23.71
N ILE A 582 25.31 1.13 24.22
CA ILE A 582 24.76 0.04 23.39
C ILE A 582 23.76 0.61 22.37
N PHE A 583 22.86 1.50 22.78
CA PHE A 583 21.87 2.10 21.89
C PHE A 583 22.48 3.06 20.87
N SER A 584 23.57 3.74 21.20
CA SER A 584 24.29 4.58 20.23
C SER A 584 24.88 3.75 19.08
N ILE A 585 25.28 2.50 19.33
CA ILE A 585 25.79 1.55 18.34
C ILE A 585 24.65 0.85 17.58
N THR A 586 23.61 0.39 18.28
CA THR A 586 22.51 -0.39 17.68
C THR A 586 21.44 0.50 17.04
N GLY A 587 21.32 1.75 17.43
CA GLY A 587 20.32 2.70 16.94
C GLY A 587 20.40 2.97 15.43
N PRO A 588 21.60 3.24 14.85
CA PRO A 588 21.74 3.38 13.39
C PRO A 588 21.29 2.16 12.62
N LEU A 589 21.65 0.94 13.08
CA LEU A 589 21.18 -0.31 12.48
C LEU A 589 19.64 -0.41 12.56
N SER A 590 19.05 -0.11 13.71
CA SER A 590 17.61 -0.16 13.87
C SER A 590 16.87 0.81 12.95
N ARG A 591 17.36 2.05 12.82
CA ARG A 591 16.77 3.04 11.89
C ARG A 591 16.89 2.57 10.44
N TYR A 592 18.02 2.00 10.06
CA TYR A 592 18.22 1.45 8.74
C TYR A 592 17.25 0.30 8.46
N LEU A 593 17.11 -0.67 9.38
CA LEU A 593 16.19 -1.81 9.24
C LEU A 593 14.70 -1.40 9.20
N GLN A 594 14.37 -0.17 9.57
CA GLN A 594 13.02 0.38 9.50
C GLN A 594 12.75 1.13 8.18
N THR A 595 13.71 1.23 7.27
CA THR A 595 13.49 1.80 5.94
C THR A 595 12.82 0.78 4.99
N SER A 596 12.26 1.24 3.87
CA SER A 596 11.72 0.37 2.81
C SER A 596 12.76 0.10 1.74
N GLY A 597 12.57 -0.98 0.97
CA GLY A 597 13.42 -1.29 -0.17
C GLY A 597 14.85 -1.72 0.21
N LEU A 598 15.00 -2.39 1.35
CA LEU A 598 16.31 -2.83 1.86
C LEU A 598 16.93 -3.91 0.98
N ASP A 599 18.25 -3.86 0.85
CA ASP A 599 19.09 -4.90 0.29
C ASP A 599 19.58 -5.83 1.42
N LEU A 600 19.40 -7.13 1.23
CA LEU A 600 19.74 -8.15 2.21
C LEU A 600 21.25 -8.16 2.55
N LEU A 601 22.11 -8.06 1.55
CA LEU A 601 23.58 -8.09 1.76
C LEU A 601 24.08 -6.87 2.53
N LYS A 602 23.56 -5.70 2.22
CA LYS A 602 23.91 -4.48 2.96
C LYS A 602 23.41 -4.52 4.40
N CYS A 603 22.23 -5.08 4.64
CA CYS A 603 21.73 -5.30 5.99
C CYS A 603 22.65 -6.23 6.79
N GLN A 604 23.11 -7.33 6.19
CA GLN A 604 24.03 -8.25 6.82
C GLN A 604 25.37 -7.59 7.16
N GLN A 605 25.96 -6.83 6.24
CA GLN A 605 27.19 -6.06 6.49
C GLN A 605 27.04 -5.09 7.67
N MET A 606 25.90 -4.41 7.77
CA MET A 606 25.62 -3.52 8.90
C MET A 606 25.45 -4.28 10.22
N VAL A 607 24.83 -5.45 10.20
CA VAL A 607 24.71 -6.32 11.38
C VAL A 607 26.11 -6.78 11.85
N GLU A 608 26.95 -7.25 10.93
CA GLU A 608 28.32 -7.67 11.23
C GLU A 608 29.18 -6.52 11.77
N GLY A 609 29.07 -5.35 11.15
CA GLY A 609 29.74 -4.13 11.63
C GLY A 609 29.29 -3.70 13.02
N THR A 610 27.98 -3.82 13.31
CA THR A 610 27.40 -3.56 14.64
C THR A 610 27.88 -4.58 15.66
N LEU A 611 27.92 -5.87 15.32
CA LEU A 611 28.43 -6.93 16.19
C LEU A 611 29.89 -6.69 16.58
N LYS A 612 30.76 -6.39 15.61
CA LYS A 612 32.17 -6.06 15.88
C LYS A 612 32.35 -4.87 16.83
N GLN A 613 31.50 -3.85 16.71
CA GLN A 613 31.50 -2.71 17.61
C GLN A 613 31.05 -3.10 19.04
N ILE A 614 30.05 -3.97 19.18
CA ILE A 614 29.60 -4.49 20.47
C ILE A 614 30.67 -5.37 21.11
N GLU A 615 31.34 -6.24 20.36
CA GLU A 615 32.47 -7.05 20.84
C GLU A 615 33.66 -6.20 21.34
N LYS A 616 33.93 -5.10 20.64
CA LYS A 616 34.92 -4.13 21.10
C LYS A 616 34.50 -3.46 22.39
N LEU A 617 33.25 -3.06 22.49
CA LEU A 617 32.69 -2.38 23.67
C LEU A 617 32.68 -3.30 24.89
N GLN A 618 32.52 -4.62 24.76
CA GLN A 618 32.58 -5.58 25.86
C GLN A 618 33.89 -5.48 26.66
N ARG A 619 34.98 -5.07 26.00
CA ARG A 619 36.31 -4.90 26.63
C ARG A 619 36.62 -3.48 27.10
N ASP A 620 35.66 -2.57 27.01
CA ASP A 620 35.85 -1.12 27.22
C ASP A 620 34.95 -0.56 28.32
N MET A 621 34.85 -1.28 29.44
CA MET A 621 34.00 -0.87 30.59
C MET A 621 34.49 0.44 31.21
N GLU A 622 35.83 0.68 31.21
CA GLU A 622 36.44 1.84 31.87
C GLU A 622 35.98 3.17 31.22
N ASN A 623 35.90 3.24 29.89
CA ASN A 623 35.41 4.44 29.21
C ASN A 623 33.94 4.74 29.54
N ILE A 624 33.12 3.71 29.79
CA ILE A 624 31.73 3.90 30.23
C ILE A 624 31.70 4.45 31.64
N LYS A 625 32.56 3.99 32.55
CA LYS A 625 32.67 4.53 33.89
C LYS A 625 33.07 5.99 33.88
N ILE A 626 34.16 6.35 33.17
CA ILE A 626 34.63 7.73 33.03
C ILE A 626 33.49 8.63 32.53
N THR A 627 32.68 8.17 31.59
CA THR A 627 31.55 8.96 31.08
C THR A 627 30.44 9.08 32.16
N CYS A 628 30.17 8.01 32.91
CA CYS A 628 29.25 7.98 34.02
C CYS A 628 29.67 8.96 35.12
N ASP A 629 30.95 8.96 35.51
CA ASP A 629 31.48 9.81 36.54
C ASP A 629 31.40 11.30 36.14
N LYS A 630 31.70 11.64 34.90
CA LYS A 630 31.48 13.00 34.35
C LYS A 630 30.03 13.43 34.42
N PHE A 631 29.10 12.52 34.16
CA PHE A 631 27.67 12.79 34.26
C PHE A 631 27.28 13.08 35.71
N ILE A 632 27.75 12.24 36.66
CA ILE A 632 27.48 12.40 38.10
C ILE A 632 28.02 13.73 38.58
N GLU A 633 29.28 14.07 38.28
CA GLU A 633 29.87 15.36 38.64
C GLU A 633 29.03 16.54 38.14
N LYS A 634 28.57 16.49 36.87
CA LYS A 634 27.74 17.54 36.30
C LYS A 634 26.39 17.63 37.00
N ALA A 635 25.74 16.48 37.21
CA ALA A 635 24.42 16.41 37.85
C ALA A 635 24.47 16.90 39.27
N GLN A 636 25.51 16.51 40.05
CA GLN A 636 25.71 16.98 41.43
C GLN A 636 25.94 18.48 41.49
N ARG A 637 26.77 19.04 40.61
CA ARG A 637 26.98 20.51 40.52
C ARG A 637 25.68 21.28 40.30
N ILE A 638 24.77 20.74 39.44
CA ILE A 638 23.48 21.37 39.18
C ILE A 638 22.60 21.32 40.45
N ILE A 639 22.61 20.22 41.18
CA ILE A 639 21.85 20.07 42.42
C ILE A 639 22.44 21.03 43.48
N ASP A 640 23.75 21.13 43.63
CA ASP A 640 24.43 22.03 44.56
C ASP A 640 24.10 23.50 44.28
N LEU A 641 24.07 23.91 42.99
CA LEU A 641 23.64 25.25 42.57
C LEU A 641 22.16 25.52 42.90
N GLU A 642 21.29 24.51 42.80
CA GLU A 642 19.89 24.65 43.12
C GLU A 642 19.71 24.77 44.67
N ILE A 643 20.54 24.10 45.46
CA ILE A 643 20.59 24.22 46.91
C ILE A 643 21.01 25.64 47.32
N GLU A 644 22.04 26.21 46.67
CA GLU A 644 22.48 27.57 46.92
C GLU A 644 21.43 28.62 46.57
N ASN A 645 20.66 28.43 45.50
CA ASN A 645 19.65 29.37 45.03
C ASN A 645 18.29 29.21 45.77
N THR A 646 18.13 28.21 46.64
CA THR A 646 16.87 27.94 47.35
C THR A 646 16.87 28.75 48.67
N GLU A 647 15.95 29.73 48.77
CA GLU A 647 15.77 30.56 50.00
C GLU A 647 15.06 29.84 51.16
N ASP A 648 14.28 28.79 50.85
CA ASP A 648 13.48 28.04 51.83
C ASP A 648 14.35 26.96 52.50
N GLU A 649 14.66 27.17 53.81
CA GLU A 649 15.48 26.25 54.61
C GLU A 649 14.97 24.81 54.63
N LYS A 650 13.63 24.59 54.52
CA LYS A 650 13.07 23.24 54.50
C LYS A 650 13.37 22.56 53.15
N ASN A 651 13.14 23.26 52.06
CA ASN A 651 13.46 22.75 50.73
C ASN A 651 14.97 22.54 50.50
N LYS A 652 15.79 23.38 51.15
CA LYS A 652 17.24 23.27 51.16
C LYS A 652 17.72 21.96 51.81
N LYS A 653 17.21 21.65 53.00
CA LYS A 653 17.48 20.39 53.70
C LYS A 653 17.00 19.17 52.93
N ASP A 654 15.86 19.27 52.27
CA ASP A 654 15.33 18.19 51.43
C ASP A 654 16.20 17.89 50.19
N LEU A 655 16.87 18.90 49.64
CA LEU A 655 17.81 18.75 48.52
C LEU A 655 19.21 18.31 48.98
N GLU A 656 19.66 18.72 50.16
CA GLU A 656 20.93 18.26 50.79
C GLU A 656 20.93 16.73 51.02
N MET A 657 19.77 16.09 51.10
CA MET A 657 19.64 14.64 51.21
C MET A 657 19.71 13.92 49.83
N CYS A 658 19.81 14.66 48.70
CA CYS A 658 19.88 14.14 47.34
C CYS A 658 21.33 13.99 46.87
N ASP A 659 22.20 13.37 47.69
CA ASP A 659 23.58 13.07 47.34
C ASP A 659 23.65 11.90 46.33
N ILE A 660 24.26 12.16 45.17
CA ILE A 660 24.38 11.12 44.09
C ILE A 660 25.59 10.25 44.45
N GLN A 661 25.36 8.95 44.57
CA GLN A 661 26.47 8.01 44.82
C GLN A 661 27.46 8.01 43.66
N ASP A 662 28.75 8.21 43.97
CA ASP A 662 29.87 8.17 43.03
C ASP A 662 30.60 6.83 42.97
N GLN A 663 30.23 5.90 43.88
CA GLN A 663 30.85 4.59 44.06
C GLN A 663 29.81 3.51 44.33
N PHE A 664 30.22 2.26 44.15
CA PHE A 664 29.42 1.11 44.52
C PHE A 664 29.23 0.98 46.02
N GLU A 665 28.04 0.65 46.48
CA GLU A 665 27.78 0.35 47.87
C GLU A 665 28.62 -0.85 48.38
N ASN A 666 29.36 -0.69 49.44
CA ASN A 666 30.07 -1.77 50.12
C ASN A 666 29.10 -2.66 50.85
N LYS A 667 28.72 -3.79 50.24
CA LYS A 667 27.81 -4.79 50.87
C LYS A 667 28.61 -5.89 51.55
N ARG A 668 28.18 -6.31 52.77
CA ARG A 668 28.75 -7.45 53.45
C ARG A 668 28.76 -8.68 52.56
N ILE A 669 29.91 -9.34 52.41
CA ILE A 669 30.09 -10.51 51.62
C ILE A 669 29.35 -11.68 52.25
N GLN A 670 28.36 -12.23 51.55
CA GLN A 670 27.66 -13.45 51.92
C GLN A 670 28.45 -14.66 51.40
N ARG A 671 29.06 -15.42 52.31
CA ARG A 671 29.66 -16.70 51.92
C ARG A 671 28.56 -17.72 51.73
N LYS A 672 28.52 -18.38 50.61
CA LYS A 672 27.62 -19.51 50.37
C LYS A 672 28.07 -20.69 51.23
N LYS A 673 27.13 -21.30 51.99
CA LYS A 673 27.41 -22.56 52.70
C LYS A 673 27.58 -23.66 51.67
N ARG A 674 28.60 -24.48 51.87
CA ARG A 674 28.79 -25.72 51.06
C ARG A 674 27.57 -26.64 51.24
N MET A 675 27.04 -27.15 50.16
CA MET A 675 25.98 -28.16 50.23
C MET A 675 26.55 -29.61 50.35
N SER A 676 27.79 -29.80 49.88
CA SER A 676 28.50 -31.05 49.89
C SER A 676 29.99 -30.85 50.22
N THR A 677 30.63 -31.87 50.87
CA THR A 677 32.07 -31.90 51.19
C THR A 677 32.98 -31.96 49.94
N TYR A 678 32.44 -32.25 48.74
CA TYR A 678 33.18 -32.30 47.48
C TYR A 678 33.11 -31.03 46.62
N GLU A 679 32.37 -30.02 47.06
CA GLU A 679 32.32 -28.75 46.36
C GLU A 679 33.54 -27.90 46.71
N THR A 680 34.23 -27.37 45.66
CA THR A 680 35.24 -26.33 45.82
C THR A 680 34.57 -25.06 46.31
N GLU A 681 35.22 -24.30 47.23
CA GLU A 681 34.69 -23.02 47.67
C GLU A 681 34.69 -22.05 46.52
N ASP A 682 33.51 -21.51 46.15
CA ASP A 682 33.43 -20.33 45.28
C ASP A 682 34.11 -19.17 46.02
N GLU A 683 35.24 -18.70 45.54
CA GLU A 683 35.86 -17.49 46.07
C GLU A 683 34.90 -16.30 45.81
N PRO A 684 34.44 -15.64 46.89
CA PRO A 684 33.53 -14.49 46.69
C PRO A 684 34.27 -13.33 46.07
N ILE A 685 33.69 -12.74 45.04
CA ILE A 685 34.22 -11.54 44.39
C ILE A 685 34.13 -10.39 45.44
N ILE A 686 35.26 -9.99 46.01
CA ILE A 686 35.35 -8.99 47.07
C ILE A 686 35.09 -7.58 46.55
N ASN A 687 35.57 -7.28 45.33
CA ASN A 687 35.41 -5.98 44.70
C ASN A 687 34.02 -5.82 44.08
N ALA A 688 33.24 -4.84 44.57
CA ALA A 688 31.91 -4.56 44.08
C ALA A 688 31.88 -4.18 42.56
N ALA A 689 32.89 -3.45 42.08
CA ALA A 689 33.02 -3.11 40.65
C ALA A 689 33.29 -4.36 39.81
N LYS A 690 34.17 -5.26 40.27
CA LYS A 690 34.44 -6.55 39.56
C LYS A 690 33.21 -7.45 39.59
N LYS A 691 32.47 -7.42 40.66
CA LYS A 691 31.18 -8.17 40.74
C LYS A 691 30.17 -7.63 39.73
N PHE A 692 30.05 -6.32 39.58
CA PHE A 692 29.21 -5.69 38.60
C PHE A 692 29.65 -6.07 37.16
N GLU A 693 30.94 -6.02 36.89
CA GLU A 693 31.52 -6.41 35.61
C GLU A 693 31.12 -7.83 35.20
N VAL A 694 31.26 -8.79 36.13
CA VAL A 694 30.99 -10.21 35.84
C VAL A 694 29.49 -10.51 35.83
N GLU A 695 28.72 -10.00 36.81
CA GLU A 695 27.31 -10.39 36.99
C GLU A 695 26.35 -9.58 36.10
N VAL A 696 26.72 -8.37 35.70
CA VAL A 696 25.85 -7.45 34.93
C VAL A 696 26.45 -7.15 33.57
N TYR A 697 27.62 -6.52 33.52
CA TYR A 697 28.22 -6.01 32.30
C TYR A 697 28.46 -7.12 31.26
N ASN A 698 29.30 -8.08 31.62
CA ASN A 698 29.64 -9.18 30.71
C ASN A 698 28.41 -10.01 30.32
N LYS A 699 27.48 -10.26 31.25
CA LYS A 699 26.26 -11.01 30.95
C LYS A 699 25.36 -10.30 29.94
N VAL A 700 25.27 -8.96 29.98
CA VAL A 700 24.53 -8.19 28.98
C VAL A 700 25.20 -8.32 27.60
N PHE A 701 26.52 -8.13 27.53
CA PHE A 701 27.24 -8.23 26.25
C PHE A 701 27.24 -9.64 25.70
N ASP A 702 27.45 -10.65 26.52
CA ASP A 702 27.38 -12.07 26.13
C ASP A 702 25.99 -12.42 25.60
N ALA A 703 24.93 -11.90 26.22
CA ALA A 703 23.58 -12.11 25.74
C ALA A 703 23.35 -11.46 24.38
N ILE A 704 23.84 -10.23 24.17
CA ILE A 704 23.73 -9.53 22.86
C ILE A 704 24.52 -10.29 21.79
N ILE A 705 25.82 -10.57 22.05
CA ILE A 705 26.71 -11.22 21.09
C ILE A 705 26.17 -12.59 20.69
N ARG A 706 25.83 -13.43 21.68
CA ARG A 706 25.25 -14.77 21.46
C ARG A 706 23.96 -14.68 20.67
N SER A 707 23.07 -13.78 21.05
CA SER A 707 21.77 -13.61 20.39
C SER A 707 21.91 -13.07 18.96
N MET A 708 22.83 -12.12 18.71
CA MET A 708 23.13 -11.64 17.37
C MET A 708 23.73 -12.75 16.50
N THR A 709 24.76 -13.45 17.00
CA THR A 709 25.42 -14.51 16.24
C THR A 709 24.46 -15.65 15.89
N SER A 710 23.65 -16.09 16.85
CA SER A 710 22.73 -17.23 16.63
C SER A 710 21.55 -16.92 15.71
N ARG A 711 21.10 -15.65 15.67
CA ARG A 711 19.88 -15.27 14.95
C ARG A 711 20.16 -14.64 13.60
N PHE A 712 21.23 -13.84 13.45
CA PHE A 712 21.56 -13.16 12.18
C PHE A 712 22.59 -13.93 11.35
N ILE A 713 23.61 -14.51 11.99
CA ILE A 713 24.72 -15.15 11.30
C ILE A 713 24.47 -16.65 11.26
N LYS A 714 23.61 -17.08 10.36
CA LYS A 714 23.53 -18.50 9.99
C LYS A 714 24.45 -18.73 8.81
N ASN A 715 25.41 -19.65 8.93
CA ASN A 715 26.18 -20.17 7.80
C ASN A 715 25.20 -20.86 6.82
N ASN A 716 24.76 -20.11 5.83
CA ASN A 716 23.84 -20.61 4.80
C ASN A 716 24.55 -20.50 3.45
N THR A 717 24.67 -21.60 2.74
CA THR A 717 25.28 -21.69 1.41
C THR A 717 24.64 -20.71 0.42
N LEU A 718 23.33 -20.49 0.51
CA LEU A 718 22.64 -19.52 -0.30
C LEU A 718 23.13 -18.08 -0.05
N TYR A 719 23.34 -17.69 1.23
CA TYR A 719 23.86 -16.36 1.55
C TYR A 719 25.30 -16.17 1.03
N PHE A 720 26.10 -17.23 1.06
CA PHE A 720 27.41 -17.22 0.46
C PHE A 720 27.30 -16.97 -1.06
N ASP A 721 26.48 -17.73 -1.77
CA ASP A 721 26.24 -17.56 -3.21
C ASP A 721 25.74 -16.14 -3.53
N LEU A 722 24.77 -15.62 -2.77
CA LEU A 722 24.25 -14.26 -2.94
C LEU A 722 25.33 -13.20 -2.70
N SER A 723 26.25 -13.42 -1.75
CA SER A 723 27.34 -12.46 -1.45
C SER A 723 28.28 -12.26 -2.62
N LEU A 724 28.44 -13.27 -3.48
CA LEU A 724 29.25 -13.18 -4.70
C LEU A 724 28.68 -12.19 -5.72
N LEU A 725 27.38 -11.88 -5.66
CA LEU A 725 26.75 -10.85 -6.50
C LEU A 725 27.10 -9.42 -6.05
N SER A 726 27.76 -9.25 -4.93
CA SER A 726 28.16 -7.93 -4.43
C SER A 726 29.41 -7.43 -5.14
N PRO A 727 29.42 -6.18 -5.66
CA PRO A 727 30.61 -5.58 -6.27
C PRO A 727 31.86 -5.61 -5.39
N ASN A 728 31.69 -5.61 -4.08
CA ASN A 728 32.80 -5.67 -3.11
C ASN A 728 33.60 -6.97 -3.22
N ASN A 729 33.02 -8.03 -3.80
CA ASN A 729 33.69 -9.33 -3.95
C ASN A 729 34.24 -9.56 -5.36
N PHE A 730 34.03 -8.64 -6.31
CA PHE A 730 34.47 -8.81 -7.70
C PHE A 730 35.99 -8.88 -7.85
N GLU A 731 36.73 -8.19 -7.00
CA GLU A 731 38.20 -8.29 -7.01
C GLU A 731 38.72 -9.69 -6.68
N SER A 732 38.02 -10.44 -5.85
CA SER A 732 38.41 -11.80 -5.47
C SER A 732 38.33 -12.79 -6.64
N PHE A 733 37.56 -12.51 -7.67
CA PHE A 733 37.39 -13.36 -8.85
C PHE A 733 38.57 -13.37 -9.78
N LYS A 734 39.54 -12.46 -9.60
CA LYS A 734 40.83 -12.50 -10.32
C LYS A 734 41.59 -13.81 -10.10
N ASN A 735 41.34 -14.48 -8.97
CA ASN A 735 41.95 -15.77 -8.63
C ASN A 735 41.04 -16.97 -8.96
N GLY A 736 39.98 -16.75 -9.73
CA GLY A 736 38.96 -17.75 -10.07
C GLY A 736 37.78 -17.80 -9.07
N MET A 737 36.70 -18.43 -9.50
CA MET A 737 35.52 -18.60 -8.65
C MET A 737 35.79 -19.69 -7.59
N PRO A 738 35.31 -19.53 -6.34
CA PRO A 738 35.40 -20.56 -5.32
C PRO A 738 34.72 -21.86 -5.78
N SER A 739 35.28 -23.02 -5.38
CA SER A 739 34.72 -24.33 -5.71
C SER A 739 33.29 -24.45 -5.08
N GLY A 740 32.32 -24.88 -5.85
CA GLY A 740 30.92 -24.98 -5.41
C GLY A 740 30.15 -23.67 -5.37
N ALA A 741 30.75 -22.54 -5.79
CA ALA A 741 30.08 -21.24 -5.88
C ALA A 741 28.81 -21.30 -6.74
N LEU A 742 27.79 -20.53 -6.33
CA LEU A 742 26.52 -20.33 -7.03
C LEU A 742 25.65 -21.59 -7.20
N SER A 743 26.03 -22.74 -6.60
CA SER A 743 25.29 -23.99 -6.74
C SER A 743 23.88 -23.93 -6.12
N THR A 744 23.77 -23.37 -4.92
CA THR A 744 22.47 -23.23 -4.22
C THR A 744 21.59 -22.20 -4.93
N LEU A 745 22.17 -21.10 -5.38
CA LEU A 745 21.45 -20.06 -6.12
C LEU A 745 20.93 -20.61 -7.45
N SER A 746 21.75 -21.34 -8.21
CA SER A 746 21.34 -21.94 -9.49
C SER A 746 20.15 -22.91 -9.33
N LEU A 747 20.14 -23.70 -8.23
CA LEU A 747 18.99 -24.54 -7.91
C LEU A 747 17.72 -23.71 -7.70
N LYS A 748 17.81 -22.57 -6.98
CA LYS A 748 16.69 -21.68 -6.71
C LYS A 748 16.19 -20.94 -7.95
N LEU A 749 17.05 -20.67 -8.93
CA LEU A 749 16.70 -20.01 -10.18
C LEU A 749 16.04 -20.93 -11.21
N LYS A 750 16.22 -22.26 -11.09
CA LYS A 750 15.72 -23.23 -12.07
C LYS A 750 14.23 -23.06 -12.44
N PRO A 751 13.27 -22.83 -11.50
CA PRO A 751 11.85 -22.67 -11.85
C PRO A 751 11.50 -21.42 -12.69
N PHE A 752 12.44 -20.48 -12.82
CA PHE A 752 12.27 -19.20 -13.50
C PHE A 752 12.95 -19.17 -14.88
N ILE A 753 13.62 -20.24 -15.27
CA ILE A 753 14.29 -20.38 -16.56
C ILE A 753 13.47 -21.33 -17.43
N GLU A 754 12.99 -20.85 -18.59
CA GLU A 754 12.04 -21.57 -19.46
C GLU A 754 12.63 -22.80 -20.16
N CYS A 755 13.94 -22.98 -20.17
CA CYS A 755 14.59 -24.12 -20.80
C CYS A 755 14.76 -25.27 -19.81
N ASN A 756 14.59 -26.53 -20.26
CA ASN A 756 14.92 -27.76 -19.52
C ASN A 756 16.43 -27.91 -19.20
N ASN A 757 17.08 -26.81 -18.88
CA ASN A 757 18.50 -26.78 -18.58
C ASN A 757 18.76 -27.52 -17.26
N ASP A 758 19.81 -28.30 -17.22
CA ASP A 758 20.32 -28.90 -16.01
C ASP A 758 20.85 -27.81 -15.06
N VAL A 759 20.76 -28.02 -13.75
CA VAL A 759 21.24 -27.07 -12.74
C VAL A 759 22.72 -26.71 -12.95
N GLU A 760 23.54 -27.65 -13.40
CA GLU A 760 24.95 -27.41 -13.72
C GLU A 760 25.14 -26.49 -14.92
N GLN A 761 24.26 -26.53 -15.91
CA GLN A 761 24.29 -25.59 -17.04
C GLN A 761 23.94 -24.17 -16.58
N ILE A 762 22.88 -24.02 -15.77
CA ILE A 762 22.50 -22.73 -15.17
C ILE A 762 23.65 -22.16 -14.36
N LYS A 763 24.32 -22.98 -13.56
CA LYS A 763 25.47 -22.60 -12.76
C LYS A 763 26.65 -22.16 -13.62
N SER A 764 26.97 -22.92 -14.68
CA SER A 764 28.07 -22.56 -15.62
C SER A 764 27.79 -21.21 -16.27
N SER A 765 26.58 -21.03 -16.85
CA SER A 765 26.17 -19.74 -17.42
C SER A 765 26.25 -18.60 -16.40
N LEU A 766 25.73 -18.78 -15.19
CA LEU A 766 25.76 -17.75 -14.15
C LEU A 766 27.21 -17.40 -13.74
N CYS A 767 28.11 -18.40 -13.62
CA CYS A 767 29.51 -18.17 -13.31
C CYS A 767 30.21 -17.39 -14.44
N GLU A 768 30.01 -17.77 -15.69
CA GLU A 768 30.60 -17.10 -16.86
C GLU A 768 30.10 -15.65 -16.98
N GLU A 769 28.78 -15.46 -16.88
CA GLU A 769 28.15 -14.14 -16.92
C GLU A 769 28.66 -13.23 -15.79
N LEU A 770 28.76 -13.77 -14.56
CA LEU A 770 29.24 -13.00 -13.40
C LEU A 770 30.72 -12.62 -13.52
N LEU A 771 31.57 -13.54 -13.98
CA LEU A 771 32.98 -13.27 -14.24
C LEU A 771 33.17 -12.18 -15.28
N HIS A 772 32.48 -12.30 -16.41
CA HIS A 772 32.51 -11.31 -17.46
C HIS A 772 31.99 -9.95 -17.01
N PHE A 773 30.84 -9.92 -16.32
CA PHE A 773 30.25 -8.69 -15.79
C PHE A 773 31.16 -8.03 -14.75
N SER A 774 31.75 -8.81 -13.84
CA SER A 774 32.63 -8.29 -12.79
C SER A 774 33.87 -7.61 -13.36
N SER A 775 34.47 -8.17 -14.45
CA SER A 775 35.61 -7.56 -15.16
C SER A 775 35.28 -6.21 -15.78
N SER A 776 34.03 -6.03 -16.22
CA SER A 776 33.54 -4.82 -16.87
C SER A 776 32.96 -3.79 -15.88
N TRP A 777 32.80 -4.15 -14.62
CA TRP A 777 32.07 -3.36 -13.63
C TRP A 777 32.64 -1.95 -13.40
N GLU A 778 33.97 -1.84 -13.32
CA GLU A 778 34.66 -0.55 -13.13
C GLU A 778 34.34 0.46 -14.23
N PHE A 779 34.12 -0.02 -15.45
CA PHE A 779 33.70 0.80 -16.58
C PHE A 779 32.21 1.13 -16.51
N LEU A 780 31.37 0.13 -16.25
CA LEU A 780 29.91 0.28 -16.23
C LEU A 780 29.43 1.20 -15.11
N LYS A 781 30.06 1.16 -13.92
CA LYS A 781 29.65 1.99 -12.78
C LYS A 781 29.82 3.49 -13.01
N LYS A 782 30.81 3.91 -13.83
CA LYS A 782 31.04 5.34 -14.12
C LYS A 782 29.88 5.94 -14.92
N SER A 783 29.34 5.21 -15.85
CA SER A 783 28.29 5.68 -16.74
C SER A 783 26.87 5.64 -16.13
N VAL A 784 26.67 4.99 -15.01
CA VAL A 784 25.37 5.04 -14.27
C VAL A 784 25.16 6.39 -13.58
N ASN A 785 26.21 7.15 -13.32
CA ASN A 785 26.17 8.39 -12.54
C ASN A 785 25.85 9.66 -13.31
N ASP A 786 26.12 9.72 -14.61
CA ASP A 786 26.14 11.00 -15.33
C ASP A 786 24.74 11.62 -15.51
N GLU A 787 23.68 10.83 -15.49
CA GLU A 787 22.30 11.32 -15.63
C GLU A 787 21.63 11.72 -14.31
N TYR A 788 22.05 11.14 -13.19
CA TYR A 788 21.43 11.46 -11.89
C TYR A 788 21.85 12.83 -11.34
N ASN A 789 22.99 13.37 -11.76
CA ASN A 789 23.46 14.70 -11.36
C ASN A 789 22.73 15.82 -12.12
N MET A 790 22.12 15.55 -13.27
CA MET A 790 21.40 16.58 -14.06
C MET A 790 19.96 16.84 -13.58
N ILE A 791 19.29 15.87 -12.96
CA ILE A 791 17.86 15.98 -12.60
C ILE A 791 17.62 16.63 -11.22
N TYR A 792 18.64 16.78 -10.37
CA TYR A 792 18.48 17.16 -8.96
C TYR A 792 19.00 18.54 -8.57
N CYS A 793 19.38 19.40 -9.54
CA CYS A 793 19.76 20.78 -9.24
C CYS A 793 18.60 21.78 -9.18
N GLU A 794 17.37 21.38 -9.56
CA GLU A 794 16.24 22.33 -9.68
C GLU A 794 15.21 22.28 -8.54
N ASP A 795 15.20 21.22 -7.66
CA ASP A 795 14.10 21.06 -6.67
C ASP A 795 14.50 21.32 -5.21
N SER A 796 15.63 21.99 -4.91
CA SER A 796 16.09 22.15 -3.52
C SER A 796 15.80 23.50 -2.86
N GLU A 797 15.07 24.42 -3.48
CA GLU A 797 14.89 25.78 -2.92
C GLU A 797 13.50 26.12 -2.36
N ASN A 798 12.48 25.28 -2.44
CA ASN A 798 11.17 25.61 -1.89
C ASN A 798 10.53 24.46 -1.13
N SER A 799 10.91 24.26 0.13
CA SER A 799 10.03 23.65 1.12
C SER A 799 10.36 24.14 2.54
N ASP A 800 9.63 25.16 2.95
CA ASP A 800 9.53 25.64 4.34
C ASP A 800 8.65 24.71 5.20
N ASP A 801 8.89 23.41 5.20
CA ASP A 801 8.28 22.49 6.17
C ASP A 801 9.34 21.96 7.14
N LYS A 802 9.70 22.84 8.09
CA LYS A 802 10.42 22.48 9.31
C LYS A 802 9.42 21.96 10.34
N GLU A 803 8.91 20.74 10.18
CA GLU A 803 8.32 20.00 11.31
C GLU A 803 8.61 18.50 11.18
N ASP A 804 9.22 17.96 12.26
CA ASP A 804 9.69 16.61 12.52
C ASP A 804 11.07 16.22 11.97
N SER A 805 12.09 16.87 12.51
CA SER A 805 13.52 16.63 12.25
C SER A 805 14.11 15.37 12.89
N ASN A 806 13.37 14.32 13.21
CA ASN A 806 13.91 13.09 13.79
C ASN A 806 13.67 11.80 12.96
N SER A 807 13.11 11.88 11.78
CA SER A 807 13.18 10.79 10.82
C SER A 807 14.30 11.09 9.81
N CYS A 808 15.51 10.58 10.05
CA CYS A 808 16.51 10.45 8.98
C CYS A 808 15.86 9.69 7.81
N LYS A 809 15.43 10.42 6.78
CA LYS A 809 15.05 9.84 5.48
C LYS A 809 16.33 9.33 4.84
N ILE A 810 16.83 8.18 5.31
CA ILE A 810 17.84 7.41 4.60
C ILE A 810 17.10 6.84 3.38
N LYS A 811 17.14 7.59 2.28
CA LYS A 811 16.60 7.10 1.01
C LYS A 811 17.40 5.86 0.58
N PRO A 812 16.75 4.79 0.05
CA PRO A 812 17.48 3.65 -0.50
C PRO A 812 18.46 4.15 -1.53
N CYS A 813 19.56 3.43 -1.67
CA CYS A 813 20.73 3.81 -2.46
C CYS A 813 20.36 4.49 -3.77
N ARG A 814 20.60 5.77 -3.89
CA ARG A 814 20.43 6.52 -5.13
C ARG A 814 21.73 6.60 -5.96
N SER A 815 22.89 6.32 -5.35
CA SER A 815 24.18 6.45 -6.04
C SER A 815 25.37 5.82 -5.31
N CYS A 816 25.25 4.68 -4.64
CA CYS A 816 26.38 4.13 -3.88
C CYS A 816 27.44 3.42 -4.75
N GLN A 817 27.15 3.15 -6.03
CA GLN A 817 28.02 2.47 -7.01
C GLN A 817 28.55 1.07 -6.62
N ASN A 818 28.35 0.63 -5.37
CA ASN A 818 28.92 -0.59 -4.81
C ASN A 818 27.87 -1.49 -4.15
N CYS A 819 26.66 -1.56 -4.71
CA CYS A 819 25.63 -2.47 -4.21
C CYS A 819 24.96 -3.26 -5.35
N PRO A 820 24.33 -4.40 -5.05
CA PRO A 820 23.61 -5.22 -6.03
C PRO A 820 22.53 -4.46 -6.82
N LEU A 821 21.86 -3.49 -6.19
CA LEU A 821 20.86 -2.67 -6.89
C LEU A 821 21.49 -1.80 -7.99
N CYS A 822 22.71 -1.29 -7.78
CA CYS A 822 23.42 -0.54 -8.81
C CYS A 822 23.82 -1.45 -9.98
N CYS A 823 24.25 -2.69 -9.70
CA CYS A 823 24.51 -3.69 -10.74
C CYS A 823 23.26 -4.00 -11.55
N TYR A 824 22.14 -4.24 -10.89
CA TYR A 824 20.87 -4.51 -11.54
C TYR A 824 20.42 -3.33 -12.42
N LYS A 825 20.53 -2.10 -11.93
CA LYS A 825 20.23 -0.89 -12.72
C LYS A 825 21.13 -0.74 -13.94
N ALA A 826 22.38 -1.07 -13.84
CA ALA A 826 23.31 -1.06 -14.98
C ALA A 826 22.90 -2.07 -16.05
N LEU A 827 22.52 -3.28 -15.65
CA LEU A 827 22.01 -4.30 -16.56
C LEU A 827 20.76 -3.82 -17.32
N ILE A 828 19.82 -3.18 -16.63
CA ILE A 828 18.60 -2.64 -17.26
C ILE A 828 18.95 -1.49 -18.20
N LYS A 829 19.74 -0.50 -17.73
CA LYS A 829 20.05 0.71 -18.50
C LYS A 829 20.65 0.41 -19.86
N TYR A 830 21.54 -0.58 -19.91
CA TYR A 830 22.22 -0.96 -21.15
C TYR A 830 21.51 -2.07 -21.91
N SER A 831 20.32 -2.50 -21.50
CA SER A 831 19.59 -3.63 -22.10
C SER A 831 20.43 -4.89 -22.24
N LEU A 832 21.37 -5.11 -21.32
CA LEU A 832 22.33 -6.23 -21.35
C LEU A 832 21.70 -7.57 -20.95
N PHE A 833 20.49 -7.55 -20.41
CA PHE A 833 19.83 -8.73 -19.86
C PHE A 833 19.32 -9.70 -20.93
N SER A 834 18.87 -9.19 -22.08
CA SER A 834 18.15 -10.02 -23.04
C SER A 834 19.02 -11.06 -23.75
N ASN A 835 20.30 -10.72 -24.03
CA ASN A 835 21.16 -11.58 -24.83
C ASN A 835 22.53 -11.86 -24.19
N THR A 836 23.02 -11.00 -23.27
CA THR A 836 24.38 -11.09 -22.74
C THR A 836 24.43 -11.65 -21.32
N TYR A 837 23.52 -11.25 -20.44
CA TYR A 837 23.52 -11.62 -19.01
C TYR A 837 22.13 -12.03 -18.50
N PRO A 838 21.39 -12.93 -19.15
CA PRO A 838 20.03 -13.28 -18.78
C PRO A 838 19.96 -13.96 -17.40
N THR A 839 20.90 -14.86 -17.12
CA THR A 839 20.94 -15.60 -15.84
C THR A 839 21.39 -14.72 -14.69
N LEU A 840 22.34 -13.83 -14.93
CA LEU A 840 22.81 -12.85 -13.95
C LEU A 840 21.72 -11.81 -13.61
N MET A 841 20.99 -11.35 -14.61
CA MET A 841 19.83 -10.47 -14.42
C MET A 841 18.79 -11.10 -13.47
N LEU A 842 18.47 -12.36 -13.72
CA LEU A 842 17.54 -13.14 -12.89
C LEU A 842 18.09 -13.32 -11.46
N ALA A 843 19.41 -13.56 -11.32
CA ALA A 843 20.06 -13.68 -10.02
C ALA A 843 19.98 -12.39 -9.20
N TYR A 844 20.21 -11.23 -9.80
CA TYR A 844 20.03 -9.94 -9.12
C TYR A 844 18.56 -9.68 -8.79
N GLN A 845 17.66 -9.99 -9.69
CA GLN A 845 16.23 -9.85 -9.42
C GLN A 845 15.77 -10.74 -8.26
N PHE A 846 16.27 -11.99 -8.20
CA PHE A 846 16.04 -12.90 -7.06
C PHE A 846 16.55 -12.29 -5.75
N LEU A 847 17.83 -11.85 -5.70
CA LEU A 847 18.44 -11.25 -4.53
C LEU A 847 17.64 -10.02 -4.02
N LEU A 848 17.27 -9.12 -4.93
CA LEU A 848 16.56 -7.87 -4.58
C LEU A 848 15.10 -8.09 -4.22
N THR A 849 14.50 -9.19 -4.67
CA THR A 849 13.14 -9.58 -4.33
C THR A 849 13.07 -10.26 -2.97
N LEU A 850 14.18 -10.85 -2.45
CA LEU A 850 14.19 -11.43 -1.11
C LEU A 850 13.86 -10.38 -0.04
N PRO A 851 12.98 -10.68 0.91
CA PRO A 851 12.62 -9.75 1.95
C PRO A 851 13.69 -9.69 3.03
N VAL A 852 13.80 -8.58 3.74
CA VAL A 852 14.71 -8.40 4.89
C VAL A 852 13.91 -8.18 6.18
N THR A 853 12.85 -7.39 6.07
CA THR A 853 12.01 -7.02 7.21
C THR A 853 10.53 -7.02 6.83
N GLN A 854 9.66 -7.08 7.82
CA GLN A 854 8.21 -6.92 7.66
C GLN A 854 7.71 -5.51 8.05
N VAL A 855 8.61 -4.53 8.10
CA VAL A 855 8.30 -3.15 8.52
C VAL A 855 7.22 -2.50 7.66
N ALA A 856 7.07 -2.91 6.40
CA ALA A 856 5.98 -2.46 5.54
C ALA A 856 4.59 -2.85 6.11
N CYS A 857 4.47 -4.04 6.74
CA CYS A 857 3.26 -4.46 7.47
C CYS A 857 3.04 -3.61 8.71
N GLU A 858 4.09 -3.34 9.53
CA GLU A 858 3.99 -2.48 10.71
C GLU A 858 3.53 -1.06 10.36
N ARG A 859 3.99 -0.51 9.24
CA ARG A 859 3.55 0.79 8.71
C ARG A 859 2.08 0.76 8.32
N SER A 860 1.61 -0.32 7.71
CA SER A 860 0.19 -0.47 7.37
C SER A 860 -0.68 -0.50 8.62
N PHE A 861 -0.23 -1.14 9.71
CA PHE A 861 -0.93 -1.13 11.00
C PHE A 861 -0.94 0.25 11.67
N SER A 862 0.13 1.03 11.54
CA SER A 862 0.14 2.42 12.01
C SER A 862 -0.91 3.25 11.27
N THR A 863 -1.06 3.04 9.97
CA THR A 863 -2.11 3.67 9.15
C THR A 863 -3.50 3.15 9.55
N LEU A 864 -3.64 1.84 9.75
CA LEU A 864 -4.87 1.22 10.23
C LEU A 864 -5.33 1.81 11.58
N LYS A 865 -4.42 1.95 12.53
CA LYS A 865 -4.70 2.56 13.84
C LYS A 865 -5.15 4.02 13.72
N TYR A 866 -4.64 4.75 12.74
CA TYR A 866 -5.06 6.12 12.47
C TYR A 866 -6.47 6.16 11.84
N ILE A 867 -6.76 5.26 10.92
CA ILE A 867 -8.07 5.15 10.25
C ILE A 867 -9.12 4.57 11.20
N LYS A 868 -8.82 3.43 11.84
CA LYS A 868 -9.69 2.74 12.77
C LYS A 868 -9.38 3.21 14.21
N ASN A 869 -10.07 4.23 14.65
CA ASN A 869 -9.95 4.81 15.99
C ASN A 869 -11.26 4.64 16.78
N ARG A 870 -11.33 5.16 18.01
CA ARG A 870 -12.52 5.03 18.88
C ARG A 870 -13.81 5.58 18.25
N LEU A 871 -13.72 6.50 17.30
CA LEU A 871 -14.86 7.09 16.59
C LEU A 871 -15.24 6.31 15.33
N ARG A 872 -14.41 5.32 14.92
CA ARG A 872 -14.55 4.56 13.68
C ARG A 872 -14.31 3.06 13.92
N ILE A 873 -14.98 2.51 14.92
CA ILE A 873 -14.80 1.10 15.32
C ILE A 873 -15.44 0.14 14.31
N GLU A 874 -16.52 0.53 13.64
CA GLU A 874 -17.38 -0.31 12.80
C GLU A 874 -16.97 -0.36 11.30
N LEU A 875 -15.78 0.15 10.92
CA LEU A 875 -15.34 0.08 9.53
C LEU A 875 -15.13 -1.37 9.08
N ASN A 876 -15.72 -1.75 7.97
CA ASN A 876 -15.49 -3.03 7.31
C ASN A 876 -14.07 -3.12 6.75
N ASN A 877 -13.54 -4.34 6.64
CA ASN A 877 -12.17 -4.54 6.15
C ASN A 877 -11.96 -4.05 4.71
N ASP A 878 -12.97 -4.11 3.85
CA ASP A 878 -12.90 -3.59 2.48
C ASP A 878 -12.81 -2.06 2.45
N GLU A 879 -13.51 -1.36 3.34
CA GLU A 879 -13.38 0.10 3.51
C GLU A 879 -12.00 0.49 4.04
N ILE A 880 -11.40 -0.33 4.90
CA ILE A 880 -10.04 -0.14 5.41
C ILE A 880 -9.01 -0.31 4.30
N ILE A 881 -9.12 -1.36 3.47
CA ILE A 881 -8.23 -1.61 2.34
C ILE A 881 -8.30 -0.45 1.36
N ASN A 882 -9.48 0.02 1.03
CA ASN A 882 -9.70 1.15 0.15
C ASN A 882 -9.04 2.42 0.72
N SER A 883 -9.25 2.72 2.00
CA SER A 883 -8.66 3.89 2.66
C SER A 883 -7.12 3.81 2.79
N VAL A 884 -6.56 2.60 3.00
CA VAL A 884 -5.09 2.40 3.04
C VAL A 884 -4.49 2.46 1.64
N GLY A 885 -5.21 1.95 0.62
CA GLY A 885 -4.84 2.06 -0.78
C GLY A 885 -4.76 3.52 -1.23
N GLU A 886 -5.76 4.32 -0.89
CA GLU A 886 -5.83 5.75 -1.21
C GLU A 886 -4.67 6.56 -0.62
N LYS A 887 -4.15 6.23 0.56
CA LYS A 887 -2.99 6.89 1.15
C LYS A 887 -1.69 6.70 0.36
N ARG A 888 -1.63 5.74 -0.57
CA ARG A 888 -0.48 5.44 -1.43
C ARG A 888 -0.59 6.03 -2.84
N ILE A 889 -1.67 6.73 -3.16
CA ILE A 889 -1.91 7.37 -4.46
C ILE A 889 -0.89 8.50 -4.74
N GLU A 890 -0.17 9.00 -3.74
CA GLU A 890 0.83 10.08 -3.91
C GLU A 890 1.94 9.76 -4.93
N ASN A 891 2.19 8.48 -5.19
CA ASN A 891 3.21 8.02 -6.14
C ASN A 891 2.61 7.20 -7.29
N PHE A 892 1.31 7.36 -7.55
CA PHE A 892 0.63 6.67 -8.63
C PHE A 892 0.48 7.62 -9.81
N GLU A 893 1.26 7.40 -10.87
CA GLU A 893 1.09 8.08 -12.14
C GLU A 893 -0.17 7.53 -12.83
N TRP A 894 -1.13 8.38 -13.09
CA TRP A 894 -2.36 8.00 -13.77
C TRP A 894 -2.08 7.70 -15.24
N PRO A 895 -2.60 6.60 -15.81
CA PRO A 895 -2.48 6.37 -17.25
C PRO A 895 -3.22 7.47 -17.99
N GLY A 896 -2.50 8.38 -18.67
CA GLY A 896 -3.11 9.44 -19.50
C GLY A 896 -2.60 10.86 -19.27
N GLU A 897 -1.60 11.08 -18.43
CA GLU A 897 -0.91 12.38 -18.29
C GLU A 897 0.33 12.52 -19.20
N ASN A 898 0.40 11.75 -20.31
CA ASN A 898 1.38 11.97 -21.38
C ASN A 898 0.65 12.38 -22.67
#